data_162e740cc63a80c9f59363637add580a
#
_entry.id   162e740cc63a80c9f59363637add580a
#
_cell.length_a   1.000
_cell.length_b   1.000
_cell.length_c   1.000
_cell.angle_alpha   90.00
_cell.angle_beta   90.00
_cell.angle_gamma   90.00
#
_symmetry.space_group_name_H-M   'P 1'
#
loop_
_entity.id
_entity.type
_entity.pdbx_description
1 polymer ?
#
loop_
_entity_poly.entity_id
_entity_poly.type
_entity_poly.pdbx_seq_one_letter_code
_entity_poly.pdbx_strand_id
1 'polypeptide(L)'
;MKNLEKALQWIDLPTIFIAYFSVIIYYTIFRFSYLILVYLVISLLALIWHNGIGACLKLSLILFVFASICMVIKQQETNDFARETKVTEITPIRDTIQVNGDQVSFRGKSGKQIYQVYYKVPTEQEQQYFMTLSQSVVLSVSSQLELANQKRNFNGFDYQTYLKTQNIYRVLTIDQILDIKTKKSWSLPLLRRKAILFCEQNFPQPMSAYMTGLLFGHLGKDFDEMGSIYTSLGIMHLFALSGMQVSFFVDFLRKGLFRLGFRRDVVDLFQIPFSIFYAGMTGCSVSVIRSLIQKVLANFGSKHLDNFSLTLFLLFLIMPKFLLTTGGTLSLLFAFVISMFGDRFEKLPKYRKLLAESLTLSLSVLPLHILYFHNFQPFSILFTFVFSFLFDVLFLPGLSLIFLLAMATGFSLTQVNMIFQWLEGLIKLVDSWHHYPLILGKPTAFVFLAMLVVTGFLIDQWLNLKVRYSLLLILLSLFFVTKNPPLPSITMVDIGQGDSIFLQDRLNRRNILIDTGGRVQFGATKKLQERTTSAMADKTLIPYLKSIGVSEIDTLVVTHTDEDHMGDLLAVANQIKIKRILTSEGSLKHAKFVNLLKKTHAKILVAHVGQRLKIFDRYLEVLYPLASGDGKNNDSIVLHGKLYGKNFLFTGDLEEPGERELLAHYPILAVDVLKAGHHGSKTSSSEPFVKAINPSIALISCGLDNRYGHPSTETLTTFRRYGIQIFRTDESGAIKFEKNSKSWHISTVK
;
A
#
# COMPACT_ATOMS: atom_id res chain seq x y z
N MET A 1 16.53 29.62 23.37
CA MET A 1 17.44 28.47 23.18
C MET A 1 18.39 28.24 24.36
N LYS A 2 19.17 29.22 24.84
CA LYS A 2 20.05 29.01 26.04
C LYS A 2 19.31 28.39 27.24
N ASN A 3 18.04 28.71 27.44
CA ASN A 3 17.22 28.11 28.50
C ASN A 3 16.77 26.67 28.16
N LEU A 4 16.56 26.32 26.90
CA LEU A 4 16.22 24.96 26.46
C LEU A 4 17.46 24.07 26.50
N GLU A 5 18.62 24.56 26.08
CA GLU A 5 19.90 23.86 26.22
C GLU A 5 20.25 23.62 27.69
N LYS A 6 20.05 24.63 28.57
CA LYS A 6 20.22 24.45 30.03
C LYS A 6 19.23 23.45 30.62
N ALA A 7 17.96 23.44 30.14
CA ALA A 7 16.97 22.48 30.56
C ALA A 7 17.29 21.04 30.11
N LEU A 8 17.87 20.88 28.90
CA LEU A 8 18.32 19.58 28.38
C LEU A 8 19.62 19.11 29.04
N GLN A 9 20.54 20.02 29.37
CA GLN A 9 21.76 19.73 30.15
C GLN A 9 21.44 19.21 31.56
N TRP A 10 20.25 19.57 32.11
CA TRP A 10 19.82 19.03 33.41
C TRP A 10 19.66 17.49 33.42
N ILE A 11 19.47 16.87 32.27
CA ILE A 11 19.24 15.41 32.14
C ILE A 11 20.55 14.62 32.25
N ASP A 12 21.72 15.23 32.01
CA ASP A 12 23.04 14.61 31.98
C ASP A 12 23.16 13.45 30.95
N LEU A 13 22.28 13.42 29.95
CA LEU A 13 22.23 12.44 28.86
C LEU A 13 22.08 13.09 27.50
N PRO A 14 22.70 12.54 26.43
CA PRO A 14 22.43 12.96 25.06
C PRO A 14 20.93 12.92 24.72
N THR A 15 20.44 13.91 24.01
CA THR A 15 19.00 14.03 23.63
C THR A 15 18.47 12.85 22.84
N ILE A 16 19.35 12.10 22.18
CA ILE A 16 18.99 10.90 21.43
C ILE A 16 18.35 9.81 22.31
N PHE A 17 18.71 9.73 23.60
CA PHE A 17 18.07 8.79 24.52
C PHE A 17 16.61 9.15 24.77
N ILE A 18 16.27 10.46 24.82
CA ILE A 18 14.88 10.91 24.93
C ILE A 18 14.11 10.44 23.69
N ALA A 19 14.66 10.67 22.50
CA ALA A 19 14.06 10.26 21.24
C ALA A 19 13.87 8.73 21.18
N TYR A 20 14.91 7.98 21.50
CA TYR A 20 14.91 6.53 21.47
C TYR A 20 13.83 5.92 22.40
N PHE A 21 13.81 6.32 23.66
CA PHE A 21 12.81 5.81 24.61
C PHE A 21 11.40 6.30 24.29
N SER A 22 11.24 7.52 23.78
CA SER A 22 9.92 8.01 23.33
C SER A 22 9.34 7.14 22.22
N VAL A 23 10.17 6.70 21.24
CA VAL A 23 9.72 5.79 20.18
C VAL A 23 9.29 4.43 20.73
N ILE A 24 10.07 3.85 21.66
CA ILE A 24 9.73 2.54 22.25
C ILE A 24 8.43 2.64 23.06
N ILE A 25 8.29 3.65 23.92
CA ILE A 25 7.09 3.89 24.72
C ILE A 25 5.88 4.11 23.80
N TYR A 26 6.05 4.89 22.73
CA TYR A 26 5.02 5.12 21.74
C TYR A 26 4.49 3.80 21.16
N TYR A 27 5.38 2.93 20.67
CA TYR A 27 4.97 1.62 20.14
C TYR A 27 4.40 0.70 21.21
N THR A 28 4.89 0.75 22.47
CA THR A 28 4.31 0.02 23.60
C THR A 28 2.85 0.41 23.84
N ILE A 29 2.51 1.70 23.70
CA ILE A 29 1.15 2.19 23.92
C ILE A 29 0.24 1.92 22.72
N PHE A 30 0.68 2.24 21.47
CA PHE A 30 -0.16 2.19 20.27
C PHE A 30 -0.20 0.82 19.59
N ARG A 31 0.87 0.02 19.70
CA ARG A 31 1.00 -1.33 19.13
C ARG A 31 1.56 -2.30 20.15
N PHE A 32 0.87 -2.48 21.27
CA PHE A 32 1.32 -3.32 22.36
C PHE A 32 1.80 -4.69 21.87
N SER A 33 3.00 -5.06 22.31
CA SER A 33 3.59 -6.38 22.13
C SER A 33 4.47 -6.68 23.35
N TYR A 34 4.40 -7.90 23.87
CA TYR A 34 5.28 -8.35 24.95
C TYR A 34 6.76 -8.20 24.59
N LEU A 35 7.12 -8.41 23.32
CA LEU A 35 8.50 -8.23 22.84
C LEU A 35 8.98 -6.78 22.97
N ILE A 36 8.12 -5.79 22.63
CA ILE A 36 8.45 -4.37 22.76
C ILE A 36 8.58 -4.00 24.25
N LEU A 37 7.71 -4.53 25.11
CA LEU A 37 7.78 -4.30 26.54
C LEU A 37 9.07 -4.88 27.14
N VAL A 38 9.43 -6.12 26.81
CA VAL A 38 10.69 -6.75 27.23
C VAL A 38 11.89 -5.93 26.73
N TYR A 39 11.87 -5.48 25.50
CA TYR A 39 12.91 -4.64 24.92
C TYR A 39 13.04 -3.29 25.67
N LEU A 40 11.92 -2.67 26.03
CA LEU A 40 11.91 -1.45 26.86
C LEU A 40 12.60 -1.68 28.20
N VAL A 41 12.24 -2.76 28.90
CA VAL A 41 12.83 -3.10 30.21
C VAL A 41 14.34 -3.35 30.09
N ILE A 42 14.77 -4.15 29.11
CA ILE A 42 16.20 -4.41 28.86
C ILE A 42 16.95 -3.10 28.57
N SER A 43 16.38 -2.24 27.72
CA SER A 43 16.99 -0.95 27.37
C SER A 43 17.11 -0.01 28.58
N LEU A 44 16.12 0.01 29.49
CA LEU A 44 16.19 0.80 30.72
C LEU A 44 17.24 0.23 31.68
N LEU A 45 17.32 -1.09 31.83
CA LEU A 45 18.36 -1.72 32.68
C LEU A 45 19.77 -1.44 32.11
N ALA A 46 19.96 -1.51 30.79
CA ALA A 46 21.24 -1.15 30.14
C ALA A 46 21.60 0.32 30.38
N LEU A 47 20.61 1.22 30.31
CA LEU A 47 20.83 2.65 30.58
C LEU A 47 21.23 2.89 32.03
N ILE A 48 20.58 2.24 33.01
CA ILE A 48 20.94 2.31 34.44
C ILE A 48 22.37 1.83 34.67
N TRP A 49 22.72 0.71 34.02
CA TRP A 49 24.05 0.13 34.12
C TRP A 49 25.17 1.06 33.65
N HIS A 50 24.93 1.76 32.53
CA HIS A 50 25.96 2.62 31.91
C HIS A 50 25.99 4.06 32.47
N ASN A 51 24.84 4.64 32.82
CA ASN A 51 24.72 6.07 33.12
C ASN A 51 24.28 6.36 34.56
N GLY A 52 24.02 5.30 35.35
CA GLY A 52 23.59 5.45 36.74
C GLY A 52 22.12 5.79 36.92
N ILE A 53 21.65 5.61 38.13
CA ILE A 53 20.22 5.73 38.50
C ILE A 53 19.70 7.18 38.41
N GLY A 54 20.56 8.16 38.74
CA GLY A 54 20.18 9.59 38.76
C GLY A 54 19.79 10.14 37.37
N ALA A 55 20.57 9.81 36.36
CA ALA A 55 20.26 10.19 34.97
C ALA A 55 18.96 9.53 34.48
N CYS A 56 18.74 8.27 34.86
CA CYS A 56 17.51 7.54 34.55
C CYS A 56 16.27 8.14 35.19
N LEU A 57 16.35 8.60 36.44
CA LEU A 57 15.22 9.23 37.13
C LEU A 57 14.79 10.53 36.44
N LYS A 58 15.76 11.37 36.02
CA LYS A 58 15.49 12.60 35.27
C LYS A 58 14.83 12.31 33.92
N LEU A 59 15.37 11.31 33.20
CA LEU A 59 14.78 10.85 31.91
C LEU A 59 13.37 10.28 32.10
N SER A 60 13.15 9.47 33.13
CA SER A 60 11.86 8.85 33.46
C SER A 60 10.75 9.87 33.69
N LEU A 61 11.05 11.03 34.26
CA LEU A 61 10.08 12.10 34.43
C LEU A 61 9.55 12.64 33.07
N ILE A 62 10.45 12.87 32.11
CA ILE A 62 10.08 13.33 30.78
C ILE A 62 9.29 12.25 30.06
N LEU A 63 9.75 11.00 30.15
CA LEU A 63 9.09 9.88 29.50
C LEU A 63 7.71 9.59 30.13
N PHE A 64 7.54 9.83 31.41
CA PHE A 64 6.24 9.71 32.06
C PHE A 64 5.23 10.73 31.54
N VAL A 65 5.65 12.00 31.40
CA VAL A 65 4.81 13.04 30.78
C VAL A 65 4.46 12.67 29.36
N PHE A 66 5.45 12.22 28.56
CA PHE A 66 5.24 11.78 27.20
C PHE A 66 4.27 10.59 27.10
N ALA A 67 4.45 9.56 27.95
CA ALA A 67 3.55 8.40 28.04
C ALA A 67 2.12 8.81 28.39
N SER A 68 1.97 9.74 29.34
CA SER A 68 0.66 10.27 29.75
C SER A 68 -0.06 10.97 28.58
N ILE A 69 0.66 11.79 27.80
CA ILE A 69 0.12 12.41 26.58
C ILE A 69 -0.32 11.33 25.58
N CYS A 70 0.52 10.32 25.33
CA CYS A 70 0.18 9.22 24.40
C CYS A 70 -1.04 8.43 24.90
N MET A 71 -1.18 8.19 26.20
CA MET A 71 -2.35 7.50 26.77
C MET A 71 -3.63 8.31 26.61
N VAL A 72 -3.58 9.63 26.83
CA VAL A 72 -4.73 10.53 26.61
C VAL A 72 -5.16 10.49 25.13
N ILE A 73 -4.20 10.56 24.20
CA ILE A 73 -4.49 10.47 22.76
C ILE A 73 -5.13 9.13 22.41
N LYS A 74 -4.64 8.04 22.97
CA LYS A 74 -5.21 6.70 22.74
C LYS A 74 -6.60 6.57 23.33
N GLN A 75 -6.85 7.13 24.52
CA GLN A 75 -8.17 7.14 25.13
C GLN A 75 -9.17 7.97 24.29
N GLN A 76 -8.75 9.13 23.79
CA GLN A 76 -9.56 9.93 22.87
C GLN A 76 -9.89 9.15 21.59
N GLU A 77 -8.91 8.42 21.02
CA GLU A 77 -9.13 7.55 19.86
C GLU A 77 -10.23 6.50 20.14
N THR A 78 -10.18 5.86 21.30
CA THR A 78 -11.17 4.86 21.72
C THR A 78 -12.55 5.47 21.85
N ASN A 79 -12.65 6.64 22.47
CA ASN A 79 -13.91 7.36 22.66
C ASN A 79 -14.51 7.82 21.31
N ASP A 80 -13.67 8.37 20.41
CA ASP A 80 -14.11 8.82 19.09
C ASP A 80 -14.53 7.63 18.20
N PHE A 81 -13.87 6.49 18.35
CA PHE A 81 -14.23 5.26 17.64
C PHE A 81 -15.58 4.71 18.09
N ALA A 82 -15.88 4.76 19.39
CA ALA A 82 -17.15 4.29 19.96
C ALA A 82 -18.35 5.21 19.64
N ARG A 83 -18.09 6.46 19.22
CA ARG A 83 -19.13 7.47 19.03
C ARG A 83 -19.86 7.25 17.70
N GLU A 84 -21.15 7.00 17.77
CA GLU A 84 -22.07 6.98 16.63
C GLU A 84 -22.94 8.23 16.66
N THR A 85 -22.80 9.08 15.65
CA THR A 85 -23.64 10.30 15.51
C THR A 85 -24.19 10.36 14.09
N LYS A 86 -25.52 10.57 13.98
CA LYS A 86 -26.14 10.83 12.68
C LYS A 86 -25.56 12.14 12.10
N VAL A 87 -25.03 12.07 10.90
CA VAL A 87 -24.45 13.21 10.20
C VAL A 87 -25.47 13.76 9.22
N THR A 88 -25.95 14.97 9.47
CA THR A 88 -26.92 15.69 8.61
C THR A 88 -26.26 16.83 7.83
N GLU A 89 -25.13 17.36 8.35
CA GLU A 89 -24.36 18.42 7.70
C GLU A 89 -22.89 18.06 7.66
N ILE A 90 -22.26 18.29 6.51
CA ILE A 90 -20.83 18.03 6.32
C ILE A 90 -20.15 19.13 5.51
N THR A 91 -18.96 19.54 5.97
CA THR A 91 -18.13 20.53 5.29
C THR A 91 -16.95 19.81 4.64
N PRO A 92 -16.86 19.75 3.29
CA PRO A 92 -15.73 19.15 2.59
C PRO A 92 -14.40 19.85 2.91
N ILE A 93 -13.35 19.10 3.16
CA ILE A 93 -11.96 19.58 3.15
C ILE A 93 -11.52 19.59 1.69
N ARG A 94 -11.43 20.77 1.09
CA ARG A 94 -11.51 21.00 -0.36
C ARG A 94 -10.37 20.40 -1.16
N ASP A 95 -9.16 20.48 -0.66
CA ASP A 95 -7.97 19.91 -1.30
C ASP A 95 -7.93 18.38 -1.28
N THR A 96 -8.93 17.76 -0.63
CA THR A 96 -9.10 16.31 -0.61
C THR A 96 -10.18 15.81 -1.57
N ILE A 97 -10.89 16.71 -2.26
CA ILE A 97 -11.94 16.33 -3.22
C ILE A 97 -11.29 15.66 -4.43
N GLN A 98 -11.75 14.45 -4.70
CA GLN A 98 -11.38 13.65 -5.88
C GLN A 98 -12.65 13.21 -6.59
N VAL A 99 -12.67 13.38 -7.91
CA VAL A 99 -13.75 12.93 -8.79
C VAL A 99 -13.19 11.83 -9.69
N ASN A 100 -13.90 10.71 -9.77
CA ASN A 100 -13.54 9.58 -10.60
C ASN A 100 -14.81 8.99 -11.24
N GLY A 101 -15.10 9.39 -12.45
CA GLY A 101 -16.39 9.10 -13.08
C GLY A 101 -17.53 9.64 -12.23
N ASP A 102 -18.54 8.81 -11.96
CA ASP A 102 -19.68 9.16 -11.13
C ASP A 102 -19.40 9.14 -9.60
N GLN A 103 -18.18 8.85 -9.18
CA GLN A 103 -17.82 8.80 -7.77
C GLN A 103 -17.03 10.03 -7.34
N VAL A 104 -17.56 10.77 -6.39
CA VAL A 104 -16.87 11.83 -5.66
C VAL A 104 -16.45 11.30 -4.30
N SER A 105 -15.21 11.53 -3.92
CA SER A 105 -14.70 11.21 -2.59
C SER A 105 -13.94 12.41 -2.01
N PHE A 106 -14.10 12.61 -0.70
CA PHE A 106 -13.40 13.69 0.02
C PHE A 106 -13.36 13.40 1.52
N ARG A 107 -12.53 14.11 2.24
CA ARG A 107 -12.61 14.19 3.69
C ARG A 107 -13.58 15.31 4.06
N GLY A 108 -14.55 15.01 4.90
CA GLY A 108 -15.53 15.96 5.35
C GLY A 108 -15.49 16.14 6.86
N LYS A 109 -15.73 17.37 7.34
CA LYS A 109 -15.80 17.70 8.76
C LYS A 109 -17.24 17.95 9.18
N SER A 110 -17.69 17.25 10.21
CA SER A 110 -18.95 17.53 10.91
C SER A 110 -18.67 17.69 12.41
N GLY A 111 -18.93 18.87 12.95
CA GLY A 111 -18.52 19.22 14.31
C GLY A 111 -17.00 19.11 14.50
N LYS A 112 -16.56 18.26 15.45
CA LYS A 112 -15.14 17.97 15.72
C LYS A 112 -14.60 16.78 14.97
N GLN A 113 -15.45 15.95 14.34
CA GLN A 113 -15.06 14.71 13.70
C GLN A 113 -14.80 14.89 12.20
N ILE A 114 -13.88 14.06 11.68
CA ILE A 114 -13.54 13.98 10.27
C ILE A 114 -13.99 12.62 9.76
N TYR A 115 -14.62 12.61 8.59
CA TYR A 115 -15.13 11.43 7.92
C TYR A 115 -14.48 11.27 6.55
N GLN A 116 -14.27 10.04 6.11
CA GLN A 116 -14.05 9.74 4.70
C GLN A 116 -15.43 9.65 4.03
N VAL A 117 -15.68 10.49 3.05
CA VAL A 117 -16.97 10.63 2.40
C VAL A 117 -16.92 10.07 1.00
N TYR A 118 -17.96 9.33 0.62
CA TYR A 118 -18.22 8.88 -0.73
C TYR A 118 -19.61 9.33 -1.16
N TYR A 119 -19.70 9.83 -2.39
CA TYR A 119 -20.95 10.25 -3.00
C TYR A 119 -20.98 9.82 -4.45
N LYS A 120 -22.06 9.20 -4.88
CA LYS A 120 -22.30 8.83 -6.27
C LYS A 120 -23.13 9.93 -6.93
N VAL A 121 -22.51 10.75 -7.77
CA VAL A 121 -23.19 11.87 -8.43
C VAL A 121 -24.15 11.35 -9.50
N PRO A 122 -25.43 11.82 -9.50
CA PRO A 122 -26.43 11.36 -10.43
C PRO A 122 -26.31 12.01 -11.83
N THR A 123 -25.69 13.20 -11.92
CA THR A 123 -25.66 14.02 -13.14
C THR A 123 -24.25 14.53 -13.47
N GLU A 124 -23.99 14.80 -14.77
CA GLU A 124 -22.76 15.43 -15.22
C GLU A 124 -22.60 16.86 -14.66
N GLN A 125 -23.68 17.57 -14.41
CA GLN A 125 -23.65 18.91 -13.81
C GLN A 125 -23.11 18.87 -12.38
N GLU A 126 -23.54 17.92 -11.56
CA GLU A 126 -23.00 17.75 -10.23
C GLU A 126 -21.54 17.27 -10.25
N GLN A 127 -21.18 16.39 -11.18
CA GLN A 127 -19.80 15.97 -11.38
C GLN A 127 -18.91 17.20 -11.65
N GLN A 128 -19.29 18.03 -12.62
CA GLN A 128 -18.57 19.24 -12.98
C GLN A 128 -18.52 20.25 -11.82
N TYR A 129 -19.59 20.36 -11.05
CA TYR A 129 -19.60 21.18 -9.85
C TYR A 129 -18.50 20.78 -8.85
N PHE A 130 -18.38 19.48 -8.53
CA PHE A 130 -17.33 19.01 -7.61
C PHE A 130 -15.94 19.09 -8.20
N MET A 131 -15.78 18.92 -9.52
CA MET A 131 -14.50 19.08 -10.21
C MET A 131 -13.98 20.53 -10.08
N THR A 132 -14.86 21.52 -10.20
CA THR A 132 -14.49 22.94 -10.21
C THR A 132 -14.68 23.62 -8.86
N LEU A 133 -15.15 22.92 -7.83
CA LEU A 133 -15.45 23.48 -6.52
C LEU A 133 -14.22 24.11 -5.86
N SER A 134 -14.24 25.44 -5.79
CA SER A 134 -13.18 26.30 -5.23
C SER A 134 -13.69 27.21 -4.12
N GLN A 135 -14.93 27.00 -3.63
CA GLN A 135 -15.54 27.79 -2.55
C GLN A 135 -15.76 26.92 -1.30
N SER A 136 -15.92 27.56 -0.16
CA SER A 136 -16.34 26.86 1.06
C SER A 136 -17.83 26.56 1.03
N VAL A 137 -18.21 25.30 1.18
CA VAL A 137 -19.59 24.86 1.21
C VAL A 137 -19.86 23.99 2.43
N VAL A 138 -21.10 24.04 2.89
CA VAL A 138 -21.68 23.09 3.85
C VAL A 138 -22.76 22.33 3.09
N LEU A 139 -22.66 21.02 3.07
CA LEU A 139 -23.60 20.12 2.42
C LEU A 139 -24.57 19.60 3.48
N SER A 140 -25.88 19.83 3.29
CA SER A 140 -26.93 19.14 4.05
C SER A 140 -27.22 17.82 3.34
N VAL A 141 -27.10 16.68 4.04
CA VAL A 141 -27.08 15.36 3.41
C VAL A 141 -27.99 14.35 4.08
N SER A 142 -28.54 13.44 3.26
CA SER A 142 -29.01 12.13 3.71
C SER A 142 -27.86 11.16 3.52
N SER A 143 -27.46 10.43 4.57
CA SER A 143 -26.24 9.64 4.54
C SER A 143 -26.30 8.44 5.47
N GLN A 144 -25.50 7.43 5.13
CA GLN A 144 -25.26 6.22 5.90
C GLN A 144 -23.86 6.25 6.48
N LEU A 145 -23.72 5.82 7.72
CA LEU A 145 -22.46 5.80 8.45
C LEU A 145 -22.00 4.35 8.65
N GLU A 146 -20.79 4.02 8.18
CA GLU A 146 -20.27 2.68 8.20
C GLU A 146 -18.86 2.64 8.78
N LEU A 147 -18.45 1.46 9.24
CA LEU A 147 -17.05 1.17 9.53
C LEU A 147 -16.29 0.89 8.24
N ALA A 148 -15.08 1.43 8.12
CA ALA A 148 -14.21 1.05 7.02
C ALA A 148 -13.84 -0.44 7.09
N ASN A 149 -13.65 -1.05 5.93
CA ASN A 149 -13.27 -2.44 5.83
C ASN A 149 -11.90 -2.69 6.46
N GLN A 150 -11.80 -3.74 7.27
CA GLN A 150 -10.55 -4.29 7.76
C GLN A 150 -9.84 -5.06 6.63
N LYS A 151 -8.57 -5.41 6.86
CA LYS A 151 -7.85 -6.30 5.92
C LYS A 151 -8.65 -7.60 5.73
N ARG A 152 -8.67 -8.07 4.50
CA ARG A 152 -9.36 -9.31 4.12
C ARG A 152 -8.40 -10.39 3.61
N ASN A 153 -7.12 -10.05 3.37
CA ASN A 153 -6.08 -10.98 2.98
C ASN A 153 -4.93 -11.00 3.98
N PHE A 154 -4.22 -12.14 4.07
CA PHE A 154 -3.01 -12.25 4.87
C PHE A 154 -1.99 -11.22 4.38
N ASN A 155 -1.42 -10.45 5.30
CA ASN A 155 -0.53 -9.33 5.01
C ASN A 155 -1.13 -8.22 4.12
N GLY A 156 -2.44 -8.23 3.91
CA GLY A 156 -3.15 -7.24 3.12
C GLY A 156 -3.23 -5.87 3.79
N PHE A 157 -3.60 -4.87 3.01
CA PHE A 157 -3.79 -3.50 3.48
C PHE A 157 -5.04 -3.38 4.35
N ASP A 158 -4.90 -2.79 5.53
CA ASP A 158 -5.99 -2.54 6.47
C ASP A 158 -6.45 -1.08 6.36
N TYR A 159 -7.54 -0.87 5.60
CA TYR A 159 -8.05 0.46 5.35
C TYR A 159 -8.61 1.13 6.61
N GLN A 160 -9.23 0.37 7.51
CA GLN A 160 -9.72 0.90 8.79
C GLN A 160 -8.55 1.43 9.64
N THR A 161 -7.48 0.64 9.79
CA THR A 161 -6.28 1.05 10.51
C THR A 161 -5.61 2.27 9.87
N TYR A 162 -5.55 2.32 8.53
CA TYR A 162 -5.03 3.47 7.81
C TYR A 162 -5.84 4.75 8.09
N LEU A 163 -7.16 4.71 8.04
CA LEU A 163 -8.02 5.86 8.35
C LEU A 163 -7.85 6.32 9.81
N LYS A 164 -7.73 5.38 10.76
CA LYS A 164 -7.46 5.71 12.18
C LYS A 164 -6.18 6.52 12.36
N THR A 165 -5.13 6.28 11.54
CA THR A 165 -3.92 7.11 11.60
C THR A 165 -4.16 8.56 11.21
N GLN A 166 -5.25 8.83 10.50
CA GLN A 166 -5.67 10.16 10.04
C GLN A 166 -6.82 10.75 10.88
N ASN A 167 -7.10 10.15 12.04
CA ASN A 167 -8.23 10.50 12.93
C ASN A 167 -9.60 10.37 12.24
N ILE A 168 -9.74 9.45 11.31
CA ILE A 168 -10.99 9.11 10.63
C ILE A 168 -11.44 7.74 11.13
N TYR A 169 -12.60 7.66 11.75
CA TYR A 169 -13.09 6.44 12.39
C TYR A 169 -14.29 5.83 11.68
N ARG A 170 -14.93 6.59 10.81
CA ARG A 170 -16.12 6.17 10.06
C ARG A 170 -16.03 6.62 8.60
N VAL A 171 -16.66 5.85 7.75
CA VAL A 171 -16.93 6.19 6.34
C VAL A 171 -18.36 6.68 6.26
N LEU A 172 -18.56 7.76 5.53
CA LEU A 172 -19.87 8.35 5.28
C LEU A 172 -20.23 8.17 3.81
N THR A 173 -21.27 7.42 3.53
CA THR A 173 -21.83 7.31 2.18
C THR A 173 -23.02 8.24 2.06
N ILE A 174 -22.95 9.22 1.16
CA ILE A 174 -24.04 10.15 0.91
C ILE A 174 -24.99 9.51 -0.10
N ASP A 175 -26.26 9.37 0.31
CA ASP A 175 -27.34 8.91 -0.56
C ASP A 175 -27.84 10.08 -1.44
N GLN A 176 -28.05 11.26 -0.83
CA GLN A 176 -28.54 12.46 -1.49
C GLN A 176 -28.03 13.74 -0.81
N ILE A 177 -27.70 14.74 -1.61
CA ILE A 177 -27.45 16.11 -1.15
C ILE A 177 -28.77 16.86 -1.18
N LEU A 178 -29.20 17.36 -0.02
CA LEU A 178 -30.47 18.06 0.15
C LEU A 178 -30.34 19.55 -0.09
N ASP A 179 -29.24 20.15 0.35
CA ASP A 179 -28.95 21.59 0.21
C ASP A 179 -27.46 21.86 0.22
N ILE A 180 -27.04 22.93 -0.47
CA ILE A 180 -25.64 23.37 -0.55
C ILE A 180 -25.57 24.84 -0.15
N LYS A 181 -25.03 25.10 1.04
CA LYS A 181 -24.83 26.46 1.55
C LYS A 181 -23.39 26.93 1.36
N THR A 182 -23.20 28.03 0.70
CA THR A 182 -21.87 28.66 0.58
C THR A 182 -21.50 29.36 1.88
N LYS A 183 -20.25 29.19 2.31
CA LYS A 183 -19.71 29.85 3.51
C LYS A 183 -18.46 30.64 3.13
N LYS A 184 -18.44 31.93 3.36
CA LYS A 184 -17.22 32.72 3.23
C LYS A 184 -16.22 32.28 4.33
N SER A 185 -15.15 31.59 3.96
CA SER A 185 -14.08 31.23 4.90
C SER A 185 -12.75 31.22 4.15
N TRP A 186 -11.72 31.66 4.84
CA TRP A 186 -10.34 31.54 4.37
C TRP A 186 -9.66 30.36 5.06
N SER A 187 -8.96 29.50 4.29
CA SER A 187 -8.21 28.39 4.85
C SER A 187 -7.10 27.96 3.89
N LEU A 188 -6.01 27.43 4.41
CA LEU A 188 -4.90 26.90 3.59
C LEU A 188 -5.34 25.78 2.63
N PRO A 189 -6.20 24.81 3.02
CA PRO A 189 -6.74 23.83 2.09
C PRO A 189 -7.55 24.44 0.92
N LEU A 190 -8.27 25.55 1.16
CA LEU A 190 -8.94 26.26 0.09
C LEU A 190 -7.96 26.93 -0.89
N LEU A 191 -6.92 27.56 -0.37
CA LEU A 191 -5.89 28.18 -1.19
C LEU A 191 -5.13 27.15 -2.02
N ARG A 192 -4.75 26.03 -1.39
CA ARG A 192 -4.14 24.87 -2.08
C ARG A 192 -5.05 24.35 -3.19
N ARG A 193 -6.35 24.15 -2.95
CA ARG A 193 -7.30 23.72 -3.98
C ARG A 193 -7.37 24.68 -5.15
N LYS A 194 -7.41 26.01 -4.89
CA LYS A 194 -7.38 27.01 -5.95
C LYS A 194 -6.10 26.94 -6.79
N ALA A 195 -4.94 26.74 -6.17
CA ALA A 195 -3.68 26.59 -6.88
C ALA A 195 -3.64 25.32 -7.73
N ILE A 196 -4.17 24.19 -7.22
CA ILE A 196 -4.29 22.94 -7.98
C ILE A 196 -5.21 23.14 -9.20
N LEU A 197 -6.40 23.68 -9.00
CA LEU A 197 -7.35 23.95 -10.09
C LEU A 197 -6.76 24.93 -11.12
N PHE A 198 -6.02 25.95 -10.67
CA PHE A 198 -5.32 26.85 -11.58
C PHE A 198 -4.32 26.10 -12.48
N CYS A 199 -3.55 25.15 -11.92
CA CYS A 199 -2.65 24.32 -12.72
C CYS A 199 -3.41 23.44 -13.73
N GLU A 200 -4.47 22.78 -13.28
CA GLU A 200 -5.26 21.86 -14.12
C GLU A 200 -5.98 22.58 -15.28
N GLN A 201 -6.39 23.85 -15.06
CA GLN A 201 -7.14 24.63 -16.06
C GLN A 201 -6.23 25.38 -17.05
N ASN A 202 -5.01 25.77 -16.65
CA ASN A 202 -4.14 26.62 -17.47
C ASN A 202 -2.97 25.89 -18.13
N PHE A 203 -2.69 24.63 -17.71
CA PHE A 203 -1.58 23.86 -18.27
C PHE A 203 -2.05 22.51 -18.81
N PRO A 204 -1.53 22.08 -19.98
CA PRO A 204 -1.89 20.81 -20.56
C PRO A 204 -1.28 19.63 -19.78
N GLN A 205 -1.88 18.42 -19.93
CA GLN A 205 -1.30 17.19 -19.49
C GLN A 205 -0.12 16.77 -20.42
N PRO A 206 0.97 16.17 -19.88
CA PRO A 206 1.18 15.78 -18.49
C PRO A 206 1.76 16.90 -17.60
N MET A 207 2.15 18.05 -18.12
CA MET A 207 2.80 19.13 -17.39
C MET A 207 2.03 19.58 -16.14
N SER A 208 0.69 19.67 -16.20
CA SER A 208 -0.15 20.05 -15.05
C SER A 208 -0.04 19.04 -13.91
N ALA A 209 0.05 17.74 -14.21
CA ALA A 209 0.22 16.68 -13.19
C ALA A 209 1.60 16.78 -12.50
N TYR A 210 2.67 17.05 -13.25
CA TYR A 210 3.99 17.29 -12.66
C TYR A 210 4.00 18.55 -11.80
N MET A 211 3.32 19.61 -12.25
CA MET A 211 3.23 20.87 -11.51
C MET A 211 2.47 20.66 -10.19
N THR A 212 1.30 20.04 -10.21
CA THR A 212 0.51 19.78 -9.00
C THR A 212 1.21 18.80 -8.07
N GLY A 213 1.90 17.78 -8.61
CA GLY A 213 2.68 16.81 -7.84
C GLY A 213 3.88 17.43 -7.13
N LEU A 214 4.74 18.16 -7.86
CA LEU A 214 6.00 18.66 -7.32
C LEU A 214 5.85 19.94 -6.49
N LEU A 215 4.88 20.82 -6.80
CA LEU A 215 4.69 22.07 -6.05
C LEU A 215 3.75 21.92 -4.86
N PHE A 216 2.70 21.11 -5.03
CA PHE A 216 1.61 21.01 -4.04
C PHE A 216 1.43 19.60 -3.45
N GLY A 217 2.17 18.59 -3.92
CA GLY A 217 2.01 17.21 -3.46
C GLY A 217 0.63 16.63 -3.77
N HIS A 218 0.05 17.01 -4.92
CA HIS A 218 -1.24 16.49 -5.38
C HIS A 218 -1.07 15.80 -6.72
N LEU A 219 -1.42 14.52 -6.78
CA LEU A 219 -1.48 13.74 -8.02
C LEU A 219 -2.94 13.41 -8.30
N GLY A 220 -3.43 13.85 -9.44
CA GLY A 220 -4.78 13.55 -9.92
C GLY A 220 -4.91 12.12 -10.42
N LYS A 221 -6.14 11.69 -10.69
CA LYS A 221 -6.43 10.37 -11.26
C LYS A 221 -5.83 10.16 -12.65
N ASP A 222 -5.67 11.22 -13.40
CA ASP A 222 -5.04 11.20 -14.73
C ASP A 222 -3.57 10.74 -14.69
N PHE A 223 -2.93 10.82 -13.51
CA PHE A 223 -1.57 10.35 -13.30
C PHE A 223 -1.47 8.88 -12.90
N ASP A 224 -2.58 8.17 -12.67
CA ASP A 224 -2.56 6.80 -12.14
C ASP A 224 -1.79 5.83 -13.05
N GLU A 225 -1.91 5.94 -14.39
CA GLU A 225 -1.14 5.12 -15.33
C GLU A 225 0.37 5.37 -15.18
N MET A 226 0.80 6.62 -15.26
CA MET A 226 2.21 6.97 -15.08
C MET A 226 2.69 6.68 -13.66
N GLY A 227 1.86 6.88 -12.65
CA GLY A 227 2.15 6.55 -11.25
C GLY A 227 2.43 5.06 -11.07
N SER A 228 1.74 4.17 -11.79
CA SER A 228 2.02 2.73 -11.77
C SER A 228 3.40 2.41 -12.38
N ILE A 229 3.79 3.08 -13.46
CA ILE A 229 5.11 2.94 -14.10
C ILE A 229 6.21 3.49 -13.18
N TYR A 230 6.02 4.67 -12.57
CA TYR A 230 6.97 5.20 -11.59
C TYR A 230 7.13 4.27 -10.38
N THR A 231 6.06 3.58 -9.99
CA THR A 231 6.07 2.59 -8.90
C THR A 231 6.82 1.33 -9.32
N SER A 232 6.64 0.82 -10.54
CA SER A 232 7.36 -0.35 -11.06
C SER A 232 8.86 -0.11 -11.14
N LEU A 233 9.27 1.11 -11.51
CA LEU A 233 10.67 1.54 -11.55
C LEU A 233 11.24 1.89 -10.17
N GLY A 234 10.41 1.92 -9.11
CA GLY A 234 10.80 2.23 -7.73
C GLY A 234 11.11 3.70 -7.46
N ILE A 235 10.63 4.62 -8.30
CA ILE A 235 10.92 6.06 -8.21
C ILE A 235 9.69 6.93 -7.90
N MET A 236 8.55 6.34 -7.58
CA MET A 236 7.34 7.06 -7.18
C MET A 236 7.56 7.97 -5.97
N HIS A 237 8.53 7.63 -5.12
CA HIS A 237 8.89 8.46 -3.96
C HIS A 237 9.41 9.86 -4.30
N LEU A 238 9.83 10.12 -5.54
CA LEU A 238 10.27 11.44 -6.01
C LEU A 238 9.10 12.45 -6.09
N PHE A 239 7.87 11.97 -6.27
CA PHE A 239 6.65 12.78 -6.19
C PHE A 239 6.16 12.95 -4.75
N ALA A 240 6.62 12.11 -3.82
CA ALA A 240 6.39 12.35 -2.41
C ALA A 240 7.26 13.53 -1.98
N LEU A 241 6.62 14.63 -1.58
CA LEU A 241 7.32 15.85 -1.17
C LEU A 241 8.43 15.54 -0.16
N SER A 242 9.64 15.89 -0.54
CA SER A 242 10.88 15.51 0.15
C SER A 242 11.51 16.69 0.90
N GLY A 243 12.51 16.38 1.74
CA GLY A 243 13.33 17.39 2.40
C GLY A 243 14.12 18.29 1.41
N MET A 244 14.42 17.80 0.21
CA MET A 244 15.12 18.57 -0.83
C MET A 244 14.25 19.70 -1.37
N GLN A 245 12.97 19.41 -1.67
CA GLN A 245 11.99 20.42 -2.11
C GLN A 245 11.76 21.48 -1.03
N VAL A 246 11.63 21.07 0.24
CA VAL A 246 11.56 22.00 1.38
C VAL A 246 12.80 22.88 1.42
N SER A 247 13.99 22.28 1.22
CA SER A 247 15.25 23.03 1.21
C SER A 247 15.28 24.07 0.08
N PHE A 248 14.84 23.68 -1.12
CA PHE A 248 14.78 24.59 -2.25
C PHE A 248 13.95 25.85 -1.93
N PHE A 249 12.71 25.69 -1.47
CA PHE A 249 11.82 26.84 -1.21
C PHE A 249 12.26 27.67 -0.02
N VAL A 250 12.71 27.06 1.08
CA VAL A 250 13.19 27.78 2.26
C VAL A 250 14.48 28.53 1.94
N ASP A 251 15.44 27.89 1.24
CA ASP A 251 16.71 28.54 0.89
C ASP A 251 16.50 29.62 -0.15
N PHE A 252 15.54 29.49 -1.07
CA PHE A 252 15.17 30.54 -2.02
C PHE A 252 14.62 31.77 -1.29
N LEU A 253 13.66 31.57 -0.36
CA LEU A 253 13.14 32.64 0.47
C LEU A 253 14.27 33.37 1.24
N ARG A 254 15.09 32.58 1.95
CA ARG A 254 16.18 33.13 2.77
C ARG A 254 17.19 33.95 1.94
N LYS A 255 17.64 33.39 0.80
CA LYS A 255 18.55 34.06 -0.12
C LYS A 255 17.94 35.32 -0.68
N GLY A 256 16.65 35.33 -1.00
CA GLY A 256 15.92 36.51 -1.46
C GLY A 256 15.91 37.62 -0.39
N LEU A 257 15.53 37.29 0.85
CA LEU A 257 15.50 38.24 1.96
C LEU A 257 16.89 38.79 2.30
N PHE A 258 17.95 37.96 2.29
CA PHE A 258 19.31 38.43 2.49
C PHE A 258 19.77 39.38 1.38
N ARG A 259 19.42 39.14 0.11
CA ARG A 259 19.71 40.05 -1.01
C ARG A 259 18.97 41.37 -0.89
N LEU A 260 17.82 41.38 -0.23
CA LEU A 260 17.06 42.60 0.08
C LEU A 260 17.62 43.35 1.31
N GLY A 261 18.70 42.83 1.92
CA GLY A 261 19.38 43.48 3.05
C GLY A 261 18.80 43.19 4.43
N PHE A 262 17.88 42.22 4.56
CA PHE A 262 17.33 41.85 5.87
C PHE A 262 18.38 41.16 6.75
N ARG A 263 18.36 41.46 8.05
CA ARG A 263 19.25 40.83 9.04
C ARG A 263 18.81 39.38 9.30
N ARG A 264 19.77 38.56 9.75
CA ARG A 264 19.57 37.13 9.97
C ARG A 264 18.40 36.80 10.92
N ASP A 265 18.32 37.51 12.04
CA ASP A 265 17.26 37.39 13.02
C ASP A 265 15.86 37.62 12.44
N VAL A 266 15.74 38.62 11.57
CA VAL A 266 14.51 38.95 10.84
C VAL A 266 14.17 37.83 9.82
N VAL A 267 15.17 37.36 9.07
CA VAL A 267 14.99 36.26 8.10
C VAL A 267 14.55 34.97 8.80
N ASP A 268 15.16 34.66 9.95
CA ASP A 268 14.78 33.48 10.76
C ASP A 268 13.35 33.62 11.29
N LEU A 269 12.91 34.83 11.65
CA LEU A 269 11.52 35.07 12.07
C LEU A 269 10.53 34.91 10.90
N PHE A 270 10.82 35.42 9.71
CA PHE A 270 9.99 35.29 8.51
C PHE A 270 9.89 33.82 8.04
N GLN A 271 10.90 33.00 8.27
CA GLN A 271 10.87 31.59 7.91
C GLN A 271 9.77 30.82 8.63
N ILE A 272 9.38 31.18 9.86
CA ILE A 272 8.37 30.45 10.63
C ILE A 272 6.98 30.54 9.97
N PRO A 273 6.39 31.73 9.71
CA PRO A 273 5.11 31.82 9.04
C PRO A 273 5.15 31.26 7.61
N PHE A 274 6.28 31.43 6.89
CA PHE A 274 6.47 30.79 5.60
C PHE A 274 6.42 29.26 5.70
N SER A 275 7.04 28.66 6.73
CA SER A 275 7.02 27.22 6.96
C SER A 275 5.60 26.71 7.19
N ILE A 276 4.78 27.44 7.97
CA ILE A 276 3.37 27.09 8.21
C ILE A 276 2.57 27.19 6.91
N PHE A 277 2.77 28.27 6.15
CA PHE A 277 2.13 28.46 4.85
C PHE A 277 2.48 27.33 3.88
N TYR A 278 3.77 27.05 3.71
CA TYR A 278 4.25 26.00 2.80
C TYR A 278 3.77 24.60 3.21
N ALA A 279 3.76 24.28 4.51
CA ALA A 279 3.18 23.05 5.01
C ALA A 279 1.71 22.90 4.61
N GLY A 280 0.91 23.96 4.73
CA GLY A 280 -0.48 23.98 4.30
C GLY A 280 -0.66 23.82 2.79
N MET A 281 0.17 24.50 2.00
CA MET A 281 0.16 24.40 0.52
C MET A 281 0.56 23.00 0.01
N THR A 282 1.27 22.24 0.82
CA THR A 282 1.71 20.86 0.51
C THR A 282 0.88 19.77 1.21
N GLY A 283 -0.28 20.13 1.77
CA GLY A 283 -1.21 19.18 2.42
C GLY A 283 -0.71 18.61 3.73
N CYS A 284 0.19 19.32 4.43
CA CYS A 284 0.71 18.95 5.75
C CYS A 284 1.34 17.56 5.79
N SER A 285 2.08 17.16 4.74
CA SER A 285 2.73 15.85 4.75
C SER A 285 3.80 15.75 5.85
N VAL A 286 3.95 14.55 6.43
CA VAL A 286 4.90 14.30 7.53
C VAL A 286 6.33 14.68 7.15
N SER A 287 6.76 14.33 5.93
CA SER A 287 8.11 14.62 5.43
C SER A 287 8.40 16.12 5.34
N VAL A 288 7.41 16.91 4.89
CA VAL A 288 7.52 18.37 4.79
C VAL A 288 7.57 18.99 6.19
N ILE A 289 6.62 18.65 7.06
CA ILE A 289 6.58 19.21 8.43
C ILE A 289 7.88 18.89 9.18
N ARG A 290 8.36 17.63 9.11
CA ARG A 290 9.65 17.23 9.70
C ARG A 290 10.80 18.11 9.19
N SER A 291 10.90 18.27 7.87
CA SER A 291 12.01 19.00 7.26
C SER A 291 11.96 20.51 7.58
N LEU A 292 10.76 21.08 7.65
CA LEU A 292 10.56 22.47 8.05
C LEU A 292 10.97 22.70 9.51
N ILE A 293 10.57 21.81 10.42
CA ILE A 293 10.97 21.86 11.84
C ILE A 293 12.49 21.76 11.96
N GLN A 294 13.13 20.81 11.25
CA GLN A 294 14.59 20.65 11.25
C GLN A 294 15.31 21.93 10.79
N LYS A 295 14.80 22.56 9.72
CA LYS A 295 15.36 23.80 9.21
C LYS A 295 15.20 24.98 10.18
N VAL A 296 14.05 25.08 10.84
CA VAL A 296 13.82 26.11 11.88
C VAL A 296 14.76 25.88 13.06
N LEU A 297 14.85 24.66 13.58
CA LEU A 297 15.74 24.32 14.71
C LEU A 297 17.21 24.54 14.39
N ALA A 298 17.64 24.26 13.14
CA ALA A 298 19.00 24.50 12.68
C ALA A 298 19.37 26.00 12.73
N ASN A 299 18.43 26.90 12.41
CA ASN A 299 18.67 28.36 12.52
C ASN A 299 18.96 28.79 13.94
N PHE A 300 18.38 28.09 14.91
CA PHE A 300 18.62 28.33 16.35
C PHE A 300 19.84 27.57 16.89
N GLY A 301 20.67 27.00 16.05
CA GLY A 301 21.94 26.36 16.42
C GLY A 301 21.86 24.89 16.78
N SER A 302 20.67 24.25 16.71
CA SER A 302 20.56 22.81 16.94
C SER A 302 21.18 22.02 15.77
N LYS A 303 22.00 21.02 16.07
CA LYS A 303 22.78 20.26 15.10
C LYS A 303 22.55 18.74 15.22
N HIS A 304 22.72 18.06 14.12
CA HIS A 304 22.81 16.58 14.03
C HIS A 304 21.73 15.85 14.86
N LEU A 305 22.13 14.99 15.78
CA LEU A 305 21.24 14.17 16.60
C LEU A 305 20.36 14.96 17.55
N ASP A 306 20.82 16.13 18.03
CA ASP A 306 20.00 17.01 18.88
C ASP A 306 18.86 17.62 18.07
N ASN A 307 19.14 18.08 16.84
CA ASN A 307 18.12 18.57 15.92
C ASN A 307 17.10 17.47 15.58
N PHE A 308 17.58 16.26 15.30
CA PHE A 308 16.73 15.10 15.06
C PHE A 308 15.82 14.81 16.24
N SER A 309 16.38 14.76 17.46
CA SER A 309 15.65 14.42 18.70
C SER A 309 14.56 15.45 19.02
N LEU A 310 14.91 16.74 18.93
CA LEU A 310 13.94 17.82 19.11
C LEU A 310 12.85 17.82 18.03
N THR A 311 13.23 17.57 16.78
CA THR A 311 12.27 17.43 15.66
C THR A 311 11.29 16.30 15.92
N LEU A 312 11.78 15.14 16.36
CA LEU A 312 10.95 14.00 16.67
C LEU A 312 9.93 14.33 17.78
N PHE A 313 10.39 14.98 18.84
CA PHE A 313 9.54 15.36 19.96
C PHE A 313 8.44 16.35 19.53
N LEU A 314 8.79 17.37 18.73
CA LEU A 314 7.82 18.32 18.18
C LEU A 314 6.83 17.64 17.22
N LEU A 315 7.28 16.66 16.42
CA LEU A 315 6.39 15.89 15.56
C LEU A 315 5.35 15.08 16.37
N PHE A 316 5.72 14.51 17.49
CA PHE A 316 4.76 13.84 18.37
C PHE A 316 3.67 14.78 18.87
N LEU A 317 3.99 16.04 19.12
CA LEU A 317 2.99 17.04 19.54
C LEU A 317 2.09 17.50 18.40
N ILE A 318 2.64 17.65 17.18
CA ILE A 318 1.89 18.15 16.02
C ILE A 318 1.12 17.05 15.31
N MET A 319 1.72 15.87 15.16
CA MET A 319 1.18 14.73 14.42
C MET A 319 1.35 13.42 15.21
N PRO A 320 0.65 13.22 16.32
CA PRO A 320 0.95 12.14 17.25
C PRO A 320 0.90 10.72 16.66
N LYS A 321 0.21 10.52 15.52
CA LYS A 321 0.08 9.21 14.85
C LYS A 321 1.03 9.02 13.67
N PHE A 322 1.99 9.92 13.44
CA PHE A 322 2.83 9.87 12.25
C PHE A 322 3.67 8.58 12.13
N LEU A 323 4.14 8.00 13.26
CA LEU A 323 4.89 6.75 13.26
C LEU A 323 4.04 5.50 12.94
N LEU A 324 2.72 5.60 12.96
CA LEU A 324 1.85 4.52 12.53
C LEU A 324 1.69 4.48 11.00
N THR A 325 2.20 5.50 10.30
CA THR A 325 2.17 5.59 8.83
C THR A 325 3.50 5.15 8.21
N THR A 326 3.44 4.49 7.05
CA THR A 326 4.63 4.08 6.30
C THR A 326 5.52 5.28 5.95
N GLY A 327 4.91 6.38 5.47
CA GLY A 327 5.65 7.59 5.13
C GLY A 327 6.33 8.23 6.33
N GLY A 328 5.69 8.21 7.49
CA GLY A 328 6.26 8.76 8.73
C GLY A 328 7.47 7.96 9.22
N THR A 329 7.36 6.62 9.25
CA THR A 329 8.47 5.75 9.68
C THR A 329 9.65 5.82 8.73
N LEU A 330 9.43 5.79 7.41
CA LEU A 330 10.49 5.93 6.41
C LEU A 330 11.15 7.31 6.50
N SER A 331 10.36 8.38 6.57
CA SER A 331 10.87 9.75 6.69
C SER A 331 11.72 9.94 7.94
N LEU A 332 11.30 9.35 9.09
CA LEU A 332 12.06 9.41 10.32
C LEU A 332 13.39 8.65 10.22
N LEU A 333 13.38 7.44 9.65
CA LEU A 333 14.59 6.64 9.48
C LEU A 333 15.61 7.36 8.58
N PHE A 334 15.16 7.94 7.45
CA PHE A 334 16.03 8.76 6.61
C PHE A 334 16.65 9.93 7.39
N ALA A 335 15.87 10.66 8.17
CA ALA A 335 16.36 11.78 8.97
C ALA A 335 17.37 11.33 10.04
N PHE A 336 17.10 10.18 10.69
CA PHE A 336 18.01 9.60 11.67
C PHE A 336 19.38 9.25 11.05
N VAL A 337 19.37 8.55 9.92
CA VAL A 337 20.59 8.14 9.23
C VAL A 337 21.41 9.35 8.77
N ILE A 338 20.74 10.35 8.18
CA ILE A 338 21.41 11.59 7.76
C ILE A 338 22.01 12.31 8.99
N SER A 339 21.27 12.38 10.10
CA SER A 339 21.77 13.06 11.32
C SER A 339 22.91 12.30 11.99
N MET A 340 22.98 10.98 11.84
CA MET A 340 24.02 10.14 12.42
C MET A 340 25.33 10.15 11.60
N PHE A 341 25.22 10.19 10.27
CA PHE A 341 26.37 10.04 9.37
C PHE A 341 26.76 11.33 8.63
N GLY A 342 26.01 12.42 8.76
CA GLY A 342 26.23 13.67 8.02
C GLY A 342 27.68 14.18 8.06
N ASP A 343 28.30 14.21 9.24
CA ASP A 343 29.68 14.66 9.42
C ASP A 343 30.72 13.77 8.72
N ARG A 344 30.45 12.46 8.63
CA ARG A 344 31.33 11.53 7.91
C ARG A 344 31.31 11.81 6.40
N PHE A 345 30.14 12.14 5.87
CA PHE A 345 29.96 12.46 4.45
C PHE A 345 30.54 13.82 4.07
N GLU A 346 30.48 14.82 4.94
CA GLU A 346 31.03 16.17 4.66
C GLU A 346 32.53 16.18 4.38
N LYS A 347 33.25 15.19 4.89
CA LYS A 347 34.68 15.04 4.67
C LYS A 347 35.05 14.43 3.29
N LEU A 348 34.06 13.96 2.53
CA LEU A 348 34.27 13.33 1.23
C LEU A 348 34.22 14.34 0.08
N PRO A 349 34.96 14.12 -1.03
CA PRO A 349 34.77 14.85 -2.27
C PRO A 349 33.33 14.75 -2.77
N LYS A 350 32.82 15.82 -3.40
CA LYS A 350 31.40 16.01 -3.75
C LYS A 350 30.76 14.77 -4.40
N TYR A 351 31.41 14.14 -5.38
CA TYR A 351 30.87 12.96 -6.06
C TYR A 351 30.88 11.70 -5.18
N ARG A 352 31.92 11.50 -4.36
CA ARG A 352 32.01 10.39 -3.40
C ARG A 352 31.01 10.56 -2.25
N LYS A 353 30.82 11.80 -1.79
CA LYS A 353 29.81 12.16 -0.80
C LYS A 353 28.43 11.71 -1.27
N LEU A 354 28.02 12.12 -2.45
CA LEU A 354 26.70 11.80 -3.02
C LEU A 354 26.47 10.30 -3.17
N LEU A 355 27.48 9.57 -3.64
CA LEU A 355 27.41 8.11 -3.78
C LEU A 355 27.33 7.42 -2.41
N ALA A 356 28.14 7.83 -1.44
CA ALA A 356 28.16 7.27 -0.10
C ALA A 356 26.84 7.55 0.65
N GLU A 357 26.30 8.75 0.54
CA GLU A 357 24.98 9.10 1.09
C GLU A 357 23.89 8.24 0.48
N SER A 358 23.82 8.15 -0.84
CA SER A 358 22.81 7.35 -1.55
C SER A 358 22.86 5.87 -1.18
N LEU A 359 24.06 5.27 -1.16
CA LEU A 359 24.26 3.87 -0.75
C LEU A 359 23.87 3.63 0.71
N THR A 360 24.33 4.49 1.62
CA THR A 360 24.06 4.36 3.06
C THR A 360 22.57 4.49 3.33
N LEU A 361 21.91 5.47 2.72
CA LEU A 361 20.46 5.67 2.83
C LEU A 361 19.69 4.46 2.29
N SER A 362 20.04 3.98 1.10
CA SER A 362 19.38 2.82 0.48
C SER A 362 19.52 1.57 1.33
N LEU A 363 20.73 1.28 1.83
CA LEU A 363 20.98 0.12 2.71
C LEU A 363 20.26 0.24 4.04
N SER A 364 20.31 1.42 4.67
CA SER A 364 19.66 1.64 5.99
C SER A 364 18.16 1.43 5.94
N VAL A 365 17.53 1.85 4.85
CA VAL A 365 16.07 1.81 4.68
C VAL A 365 15.59 0.46 4.15
N LEU A 366 16.47 -0.34 3.55
CA LEU A 366 16.13 -1.60 2.89
C LEU A 366 15.33 -2.58 3.77
N PRO A 367 15.68 -2.87 5.04
CA PRO A 367 14.88 -3.75 5.89
C PRO A 367 13.45 -3.25 6.09
N LEU A 368 13.29 -1.95 6.34
CA LEU A 368 11.97 -1.34 6.54
C LEU A 368 11.17 -1.27 5.23
N HIS A 369 11.84 -1.01 4.12
CA HIS A 369 11.21 -1.03 2.78
C HIS A 369 10.65 -2.43 2.48
N ILE A 370 11.40 -3.49 2.74
CA ILE A 370 10.96 -4.88 2.53
C ILE A 370 9.82 -5.24 3.48
N LEU A 371 9.83 -4.77 4.73
CA LEU A 371 8.73 -4.98 5.67
C LEU A 371 7.39 -4.43 5.15
N TYR A 372 7.40 -3.28 4.45
CA TYR A 372 6.19 -2.64 3.95
C TYR A 372 5.80 -3.04 2.52
N PHE A 373 6.78 -3.17 1.62
CA PHE A 373 6.53 -3.34 0.19
C PHE A 373 6.87 -4.74 -0.32
N HIS A 374 7.61 -5.55 0.45
CA HIS A 374 7.97 -6.95 0.18
C HIS A 374 8.84 -7.17 -1.07
N ASN A 375 9.20 -6.10 -1.75
CA ASN A 375 10.02 -6.13 -2.97
C ASN A 375 11.05 -4.99 -2.95
N PHE A 376 12.01 -5.08 -3.85
CA PHE A 376 13.01 -4.04 -4.09
C PHE A 376 13.34 -3.98 -5.59
N GLN A 377 13.37 -2.78 -6.16
CA GLN A 377 13.80 -2.56 -7.54
C GLN A 377 15.24 -2.09 -7.55
N PRO A 378 16.23 -2.93 -7.98
CA PRO A 378 17.64 -2.57 -7.93
C PRO A 378 17.99 -1.32 -8.74
N PHE A 379 17.35 -1.17 -9.90
CA PHE A 379 17.55 0.00 -10.77
C PHE A 379 17.02 1.30 -10.17
N SER A 380 16.18 1.23 -9.13
CA SER A 380 15.66 2.42 -8.46
C SER A 380 16.77 3.32 -7.90
N ILE A 381 17.90 2.75 -7.49
CA ILE A 381 19.07 3.51 -7.00
C ILE A 381 19.62 4.42 -8.09
N LEU A 382 19.84 3.87 -9.28
CA LEU A 382 20.32 4.63 -10.44
C LEU A 382 19.28 5.65 -10.90
N PHE A 383 18.04 5.22 -11.04
CA PHE A 383 16.95 6.11 -11.47
C PHE A 383 16.70 7.23 -10.46
N THR A 384 16.72 6.94 -9.16
CA THR A 384 16.60 7.97 -8.13
C THR A 384 17.70 9.03 -8.29
N PHE A 385 18.93 8.63 -8.53
CA PHE A 385 20.04 9.55 -8.74
C PHE A 385 19.81 10.49 -9.95
N VAL A 386 19.46 9.92 -11.11
CA VAL A 386 19.22 10.67 -12.35
C VAL A 386 17.98 11.58 -12.21
N PHE A 387 16.87 11.02 -11.76
CA PHE A 387 15.60 11.76 -11.68
C PHE A 387 15.58 12.76 -10.54
N SER A 388 16.26 12.52 -9.39
CA SER A 388 16.38 13.55 -8.34
C SER A 388 17.09 14.79 -8.87
N PHE A 389 18.19 14.61 -9.62
CA PHE A 389 18.86 15.75 -10.23
C PHE A 389 17.95 16.51 -11.18
N LEU A 390 17.24 15.78 -12.06
CA LEU A 390 16.33 16.39 -13.05
C LEU A 390 15.17 17.12 -12.36
N PHE A 391 14.57 16.52 -11.33
CA PHE A 391 13.42 17.08 -10.63
C PHE A 391 13.81 18.29 -9.76
N ASP A 392 14.91 18.21 -9.02
CA ASP A 392 15.28 19.25 -8.05
C ASP A 392 16.00 20.43 -8.70
N VAL A 393 16.79 20.19 -9.75
CA VAL A 393 17.60 21.24 -10.38
C VAL A 393 16.88 21.89 -11.57
N LEU A 394 16.07 21.13 -12.31
CA LEU A 394 15.45 21.63 -13.53
C LEU A 394 13.93 21.84 -13.37
N PHE A 395 13.20 20.79 -13.00
CA PHE A 395 11.73 20.86 -13.01
C PHE A 395 11.17 21.70 -11.86
N LEU A 396 11.66 21.55 -10.65
CA LEU A 396 11.12 22.27 -9.51
C LEU A 396 11.32 23.80 -9.67
N PRO A 397 12.52 24.32 -10.02
CA PRO A 397 12.70 25.75 -10.30
C PRO A 397 11.91 26.23 -11.53
N GLY A 398 11.97 25.46 -12.63
CA GLY A 398 11.29 25.79 -13.88
C GLY A 398 9.78 25.88 -13.73
N LEU A 399 9.16 24.82 -13.16
CA LEU A 399 7.72 24.80 -12.92
C LEU A 399 7.26 25.88 -11.93
N SER A 400 8.08 26.17 -10.89
CA SER A 400 7.79 27.26 -9.96
C SER A 400 7.77 28.63 -10.68
N LEU A 401 8.76 28.87 -11.55
CA LEU A 401 8.83 30.11 -12.33
C LEU A 401 7.65 30.24 -13.29
N ILE A 402 7.33 29.16 -14.03
CA ILE A 402 6.21 29.13 -14.98
C ILE A 402 4.88 29.34 -14.25
N PHE A 403 4.68 28.72 -13.10
CA PHE A 403 3.49 28.91 -12.27
C PHE A 403 3.32 30.38 -11.84
N LEU A 404 4.39 30.97 -11.30
CA LEU A 404 4.37 32.39 -10.87
C LEU A 404 4.15 33.34 -12.04
N LEU A 405 4.80 33.10 -13.18
CA LEU A 405 4.62 33.89 -14.40
C LEU A 405 3.17 33.82 -14.89
N ALA A 406 2.59 32.63 -14.96
CA ALA A 406 1.19 32.44 -15.37
C ALA A 406 0.22 33.15 -14.42
N MET A 407 0.45 33.08 -13.10
CA MET A 407 -0.35 33.81 -12.12
C MET A 407 -0.26 35.33 -12.26
N ALA A 408 0.93 35.85 -12.58
CA ALA A 408 1.17 37.32 -12.65
C ALA A 408 0.69 37.91 -13.98
N THR A 409 0.87 37.21 -15.08
CA THR A 409 0.66 37.74 -16.45
C THR A 409 -0.49 37.08 -17.22
N GLY A 410 -1.02 35.94 -16.74
CA GLY A 410 -1.95 35.11 -17.50
C GLY A 410 -1.29 34.33 -18.65
N PHE A 411 0.02 34.44 -18.85
CA PHE A 411 0.74 33.77 -19.93
C PHE A 411 1.27 32.40 -19.49
N SER A 412 0.69 31.33 -20.03
CA SER A 412 1.07 29.95 -19.79
C SER A 412 2.03 29.45 -20.87
N LEU A 413 3.26 29.08 -20.47
CA LEU A 413 4.27 28.51 -21.38
C LEU A 413 3.94 27.05 -21.71
N THR A 414 2.84 26.82 -22.44
CA THR A 414 2.31 25.48 -22.74
C THR A 414 3.26 24.64 -23.61
N GLN A 415 4.13 25.27 -24.41
CA GLN A 415 5.13 24.60 -25.24
C GLN A 415 6.10 23.76 -24.43
N VAL A 416 6.37 24.10 -23.18
CA VAL A 416 7.22 23.34 -22.26
C VAL A 416 6.64 21.94 -21.99
N ASN A 417 5.35 21.72 -22.24
CA ASN A 417 4.71 20.41 -22.11
C ASN A 417 5.37 19.31 -22.95
N MET A 418 5.97 19.66 -24.10
CA MET A 418 6.70 18.70 -24.94
C MET A 418 7.84 18.00 -24.19
N ILE A 419 8.48 18.69 -23.25
CA ILE A 419 9.56 18.11 -22.41
C ILE A 419 8.99 16.97 -21.54
N PHE A 420 7.83 17.19 -20.96
CA PHE A 420 7.17 16.19 -20.11
C PHE A 420 6.62 15.02 -20.92
N GLN A 421 6.07 15.27 -22.10
CA GLN A 421 5.64 14.22 -23.05
C GLN A 421 6.82 13.34 -23.48
N TRP A 422 7.95 13.97 -23.82
CA TRP A 422 9.17 13.24 -24.17
C TRP A 422 9.71 12.43 -22.99
N LEU A 423 9.70 13.00 -21.77
CA LEU A 423 10.09 12.33 -20.54
C LEU A 423 9.23 11.08 -20.28
N GLU A 424 7.90 11.19 -20.38
CA GLU A 424 7.00 10.06 -20.22
C GLU A 424 7.21 9.00 -21.30
N GLY A 425 7.47 9.41 -22.53
CA GLY A 425 7.84 8.49 -23.60
C GLY A 425 9.11 7.70 -23.29
N LEU A 426 10.14 8.36 -22.79
CA LEU A 426 11.38 7.73 -22.34
C LEU A 426 11.14 6.74 -21.18
N ILE A 427 10.34 7.14 -20.20
CA ILE A 427 10.03 6.31 -19.04
C ILE A 427 9.21 5.07 -19.45
N LYS A 428 8.23 5.21 -20.35
CA LYS A 428 7.48 4.10 -20.93
C LYS A 428 8.40 3.15 -21.72
N LEU A 429 9.37 3.68 -22.44
CA LEU A 429 10.38 2.87 -23.13
C LEU A 429 11.25 2.07 -22.12
N VAL A 430 11.68 2.68 -21.05
CA VAL A 430 12.47 1.99 -20.00
C VAL A 430 11.63 0.91 -19.31
N ASP A 431 10.37 1.20 -19.01
CA ASP A 431 9.43 0.23 -18.40
C ASP A 431 9.17 -0.97 -19.32
N SER A 432 9.14 -0.75 -20.66
CA SER A 432 8.94 -1.81 -21.64
C SER A 432 10.04 -2.89 -21.67
N TRP A 433 11.20 -2.64 -21.06
CA TRP A 433 12.26 -3.63 -20.91
C TRP A 433 11.95 -4.70 -19.83
N HIS A 434 10.75 -4.72 -19.26
CA HIS A 434 10.21 -5.74 -18.35
C HIS A 434 11.17 -6.14 -17.21
N HIS A 435 11.41 -5.21 -16.33
CA HIS A 435 12.26 -5.45 -15.17
C HIS A 435 11.40 -5.81 -13.96
N TYR A 436 11.15 -7.11 -13.74
CA TYR A 436 10.51 -7.56 -12.51
C TYR A 436 11.33 -7.14 -11.29
N PRO A 437 10.68 -6.57 -10.23
CA PRO A 437 11.38 -6.26 -9.00
C PRO A 437 11.86 -7.54 -8.29
N LEU A 438 12.92 -7.42 -7.49
CA LEU A 438 13.31 -8.48 -6.57
C LEU A 438 12.27 -8.62 -5.48
N ILE A 439 11.50 -9.71 -5.51
CA ILE A 439 10.52 -10.01 -4.48
C ILE A 439 11.23 -10.77 -3.36
N LEU A 440 11.16 -10.23 -2.15
CA LEU A 440 11.92 -10.70 -0.99
C LEU A 440 11.02 -11.23 0.14
N GLY A 441 9.69 -11.06 0.01
CA GLY A 441 8.74 -11.49 1.02
C GLY A 441 8.69 -10.55 2.24
N LYS A 442 7.80 -10.87 3.16
CA LYS A 442 7.63 -10.13 4.42
C LYS A 442 8.44 -10.80 5.54
N PRO A 443 9.42 -10.14 6.14
CA PRO A 443 10.19 -10.70 7.22
C PRO A 443 9.32 -10.91 8.47
N THR A 444 9.58 -11.98 9.21
CA THR A 444 9.05 -12.13 10.57
C THR A 444 9.70 -11.11 11.50
N ALA A 445 9.09 -10.84 12.67
CA ALA A 445 9.62 -9.85 13.61
C ALA A 445 11.09 -10.10 13.99
N PHE A 446 11.47 -11.36 14.22
CA PHE A 446 12.86 -11.72 14.55
C PHE A 446 13.82 -11.50 13.38
N VAL A 447 13.42 -11.90 12.18
CA VAL A 447 14.23 -11.71 10.97
C VAL A 447 14.39 -10.21 10.67
N PHE A 448 13.33 -9.43 10.82
CA PHE A 448 13.36 -7.98 10.67
C PHE A 448 14.32 -7.31 11.65
N LEU A 449 14.26 -7.68 12.94
CA LEU A 449 15.19 -7.17 13.95
C LEU A 449 16.64 -7.55 13.62
N ALA A 450 16.87 -8.81 13.24
CA ALA A 450 18.22 -9.25 12.81
C ALA A 450 18.71 -8.46 11.59
N MET A 451 17.84 -8.20 10.60
CA MET A 451 18.19 -7.36 9.44
C MET A 451 18.59 -5.94 9.86
N LEU A 452 17.85 -5.32 10.80
CA LEU A 452 18.19 -3.98 11.30
C LEU A 452 19.56 -3.96 11.98
N VAL A 453 19.82 -4.94 12.85
CA VAL A 453 21.11 -5.06 13.58
C VAL A 453 22.26 -5.28 12.58
N VAL A 454 22.11 -6.24 11.69
CA VAL A 454 23.15 -6.56 10.66
C VAL A 454 23.39 -5.34 9.76
N THR A 455 22.34 -4.63 9.35
CA THR A 455 22.49 -3.43 8.52
C THR A 455 23.19 -2.31 9.28
N GLY A 456 22.87 -2.10 10.55
CA GLY A 456 23.55 -1.13 11.41
C GLY A 456 25.07 -1.43 11.51
N PHE A 457 25.44 -2.67 11.81
CA PHE A 457 26.85 -3.09 11.85
C PHE A 457 27.52 -3.00 10.47
N LEU A 458 26.82 -3.34 9.39
CA LEU A 458 27.33 -3.24 8.02
C LEU A 458 27.73 -1.80 7.67
N ILE A 459 26.92 -0.83 8.07
CA ILE A 459 27.20 0.59 7.82
C ILE A 459 28.36 1.07 8.70
N ASP A 460 28.41 0.67 9.96
CA ASP A 460 29.49 1.06 10.88
C ASP A 460 30.83 0.48 10.46
N GLN A 461 30.87 -0.81 10.11
CA GLN A 461 32.07 -1.57 9.77
C GLN A 461 32.37 -1.59 8.26
N TRP A 462 31.84 -0.67 7.48
CA TRP A 462 31.92 -0.66 6.01
C TRP A 462 33.36 -0.73 5.47
N LEU A 463 34.32 -0.12 6.15
CA LEU A 463 35.73 -0.10 5.75
C LEU A 463 36.47 -1.41 6.06
N ASN A 464 35.98 -2.22 6.98
CA ASN A 464 36.54 -3.51 7.32
C ASN A 464 36.06 -4.59 6.32
N LEU A 465 36.88 -4.92 5.33
CA LEU A 465 36.51 -5.82 4.24
C LEU A 465 35.99 -7.19 4.71
N LYS A 466 36.71 -7.83 5.67
CA LYS A 466 36.31 -9.15 6.19
C LYS A 466 34.94 -9.11 6.87
N VAL A 467 34.75 -8.14 7.77
CA VAL A 467 33.50 -7.97 8.50
C VAL A 467 32.36 -7.61 7.53
N ARG A 468 32.61 -6.71 6.60
CA ARG A 468 31.65 -6.31 5.58
C ARG A 468 31.11 -7.50 4.76
N TYR A 469 32.01 -8.35 4.23
CA TYR A 469 31.56 -9.51 3.45
C TYR A 469 30.79 -10.53 4.30
N SER A 470 31.21 -10.75 5.56
CA SER A 470 30.48 -11.61 6.49
C SER A 470 29.07 -11.09 6.78
N LEU A 471 28.94 -9.78 7.05
CA LEU A 471 27.63 -9.15 7.30
C LEU A 471 26.74 -9.14 6.06
N LEU A 472 27.31 -8.93 4.88
CA LEU A 472 26.58 -9.05 3.61
C LEU A 472 26.06 -10.46 3.40
N LEU A 473 26.87 -11.48 3.68
CA LEU A 473 26.42 -12.88 3.58
C LEU A 473 25.30 -13.20 4.54
N ILE A 474 25.39 -12.71 5.79
CA ILE A 474 24.31 -12.86 6.79
C ILE A 474 23.03 -12.16 6.29
N LEU A 475 23.14 -10.94 5.79
CA LEU A 475 21.99 -10.19 5.27
C LEU A 475 21.33 -10.90 4.07
N LEU A 476 22.14 -11.43 3.15
CA LEU A 476 21.64 -12.24 2.03
C LEU A 476 20.94 -13.52 2.50
N SER A 477 21.49 -14.17 3.54
CA SER A 477 20.86 -15.36 4.14
C SER A 477 19.51 -15.02 4.79
N LEU A 478 19.41 -13.87 5.46
CA LEU A 478 18.14 -13.39 6.03
C LEU A 478 17.11 -13.09 4.93
N PHE A 479 17.52 -12.50 3.80
CA PHE A 479 16.65 -12.31 2.65
C PHE A 479 16.20 -13.62 2.02
N PHE A 480 17.12 -14.60 1.92
CA PHE A 480 16.78 -15.93 1.41
C PHE A 480 15.71 -16.61 2.28
N VAL A 481 15.86 -16.57 3.60
CA VAL A 481 14.86 -17.13 4.55
C VAL A 481 13.52 -16.41 4.42
N THR A 482 13.53 -15.08 4.28
CA THR A 482 12.30 -14.29 4.13
C THR A 482 11.57 -14.64 2.83
N LYS A 483 12.31 -14.75 1.73
CA LYS A 483 11.77 -15.05 0.40
C LYS A 483 11.17 -16.45 0.32
N ASN A 484 11.73 -17.41 1.05
CA ASN A 484 11.47 -18.83 0.85
C ASN A 484 10.85 -19.46 2.10
N PRO A 485 9.51 -19.35 2.30
CA PRO A 485 8.83 -19.94 3.44
C PRO A 485 9.01 -21.47 3.45
N PRO A 486 9.26 -22.07 4.64
CA PRO A 486 9.58 -23.50 4.72
C PRO A 486 8.36 -24.42 4.62
N LEU A 487 7.16 -23.88 4.85
CA LEU A 487 5.94 -24.69 4.88
C LEU A 487 5.14 -24.53 3.58
N PRO A 488 4.62 -25.62 3.03
CA PRO A 488 3.73 -25.57 1.88
C PRO A 488 2.35 -25.08 2.31
N SER A 489 1.66 -24.37 1.41
CA SER A 489 0.34 -23.85 1.69
C SER A 489 -0.58 -23.82 0.49
N ILE A 490 -1.90 -23.86 0.75
CA ILE A 490 -2.97 -23.60 -0.22
C ILE A 490 -3.79 -22.45 0.34
N THR A 491 -3.93 -21.39 -0.43
CA THR A 491 -4.64 -20.19 0.02
C THR A 491 -5.69 -19.78 -0.98
N MET A 492 -6.96 -19.75 -0.54
CA MET A 492 -8.03 -19.06 -1.25
C MET A 492 -7.93 -17.57 -0.89
N VAL A 493 -7.53 -16.78 -1.86
CA VAL A 493 -7.34 -15.34 -1.70
C VAL A 493 -8.70 -14.64 -1.81
N ASP A 494 -9.01 -13.73 -0.91
CA ASP A 494 -10.20 -12.91 -1.03
C ASP A 494 -9.96 -11.78 -2.06
N ILE A 495 -10.47 -11.99 -3.24
CA ILE A 495 -10.41 -11.02 -4.35
C ILE A 495 -11.75 -10.28 -4.54
N GLY A 496 -12.70 -10.43 -3.60
CA GLY A 496 -14.08 -10.04 -3.77
C GLY A 496 -14.87 -11.12 -4.54
N GLN A 497 -15.64 -10.73 -5.54
CA GLN A 497 -16.30 -11.69 -6.41
C GLN A 497 -15.29 -12.29 -7.38
N GLY A 498 -15.32 -13.61 -7.55
CA GLY A 498 -14.41 -14.37 -8.41
C GLY A 498 -13.52 -15.35 -7.66
N ASP A 499 -12.67 -16.06 -8.39
CA ASP A 499 -11.76 -17.06 -7.84
C ASP A 499 -10.29 -16.64 -7.94
N SER A 500 -9.54 -16.97 -6.89
CA SER A 500 -8.08 -16.97 -6.93
C SER A 500 -7.54 -17.90 -5.83
N ILE A 501 -6.97 -19.04 -6.23
CA ILE A 501 -6.44 -20.04 -5.32
C ILE A 501 -4.96 -20.24 -5.60
N PHE A 502 -4.14 -20.03 -4.58
CA PHE A 502 -2.70 -20.14 -4.70
C PHE A 502 -2.15 -21.33 -3.94
N LEU A 503 -1.44 -22.19 -4.65
CA LEU A 503 -0.74 -23.35 -4.08
C LEU A 503 0.76 -23.07 -4.08
N GLN A 504 1.37 -23.01 -2.91
CA GLN A 504 2.78 -22.69 -2.69
C GLN A 504 3.54 -23.88 -2.14
N ASP A 505 4.53 -24.39 -2.87
CA ASP A 505 5.42 -25.44 -2.37
C ASP A 505 6.47 -24.87 -1.41
N ARG A 506 7.10 -25.77 -0.63
CA ARG A 506 8.22 -25.44 0.26
C ARG A 506 9.30 -24.63 -0.48
N LEU A 507 9.79 -23.58 0.16
CA LEU A 507 10.86 -22.74 -0.37
C LEU A 507 10.55 -22.18 -1.77
N ASN A 508 9.30 -21.96 -2.10
CA ASN A 508 8.84 -21.48 -3.42
C ASN A 508 9.36 -22.32 -4.61
N ARG A 509 9.61 -23.65 -4.41
CA ARG A 509 10.13 -24.52 -5.46
C ARG A 509 9.18 -24.65 -6.65
N ARG A 510 7.89 -24.63 -6.38
CA ARG A 510 6.81 -24.65 -7.38
C ARG A 510 5.60 -23.89 -6.86
N ASN A 511 4.98 -23.17 -7.77
CA ASN A 511 3.84 -22.34 -7.46
C ASN A 511 2.78 -22.52 -8.55
N ILE A 512 1.55 -22.85 -8.14
CA ILE A 512 0.40 -22.92 -9.03
C ILE A 512 -0.61 -21.88 -8.57
N LEU A 513 -1.10 -21.09 -9.50
CA LEU A 513 -2.23 -20.19 -9.29
C LEU A 513 -3.41 -20.72 -10.12
N ILE A 514 -4.58 -20.81 -9.51
CA ILE A 514 -5.85 -21.11 -10.17
C ILE A 514 -6.66 -19.82 -10.16
N ASP A 515 -6.89 -19.28 -11.34
CA ASP A 515 -7.57 -18.01 -11.62
C ASP A 515 -6.94 -16.78 -10.99
N THR A 516 -7.23 -15.62 -11.56
CA THR A 516 -6.65 -14.34 -11.15
C THR A 516 -7.66 -13.38 -10.57
N GLY A 517 -8.94 -13.73 -10.65
CA GLY A 517 -10.02 -12.80 -10.37
C GLY A 517 -10.20 -11.76 -11.46
N GLY A 518 -10.97 -10.77 -11.15
CA GLY A 518 -11.24 -9.64 -12.02
C GLY A 518 -12.57 -8.98 -11.68
N ARG A 519 -12.81 -7.83 -12.28
CA ARG A 519 -14.04 -7.09 -12.03
C ARG A 519 -15.01 -7.23 -13.20
N VAL A 520 -16.16 -7.83 -12.95
CA VAL A 520 -17.25 -7.87 -13.94
C VAL A 520 -17.82 -6.46 -14.14
N GLN A 521 -17.78 -5.97 -15.37
CA GLN A 521 -18.41 -4.71 -15.76
C GLN A 521 -19.80 -4.98 -16.34
N PHE A 522 -20.83 -4.44 -15.69
CA PHE A 522 -22.22 -4.59 -16.15
C PHE A 522 -22.65 -3.42 -17.05
N GLY A 523 -23.08 -3.74 -18.27
CA GLY A 523 -23.76 -2.82 -19.19
C GLY A 523 -22.85 -1.82 -19.91
N ALA A 524 -23.44 -1.12 -20.89
CA ALA A 524 -22.79 0.03 -21.52
C ALA A 524 -22.69 1.16 -20.51
N THR A 525 -21.49 1.46 -20.06
CA THR A 525 -21.22 2.55 -19.14
C THR A 525 -21.50 3.88 -19.84
N LYS A 526 -22.41 4.68 -19.27
CA LYS A 526 -22.53 6.09 -19.66
C LYS A 526 -21.17 6.74 -19.40
N LYS A 527 -20.76 7.71 -20.22
CA LYS A 527 -19.51 8.46 -20.08
C LYS A 527 -19.27 8.95 -18.62
N LEU A 528 -20.35 9.35 -17.95
CA LEU A 528 -20.34 9.72 -16.54
C LEU A 528 -19.84 8.59 -15.60
N GLN A 529 -20.09 7.33 -15.96
CA GLN A 529 -19.78 6.16 -15.13
C GLN A 529 -18.39 5.55 -15.41
N GLU A 530 -17.66 6.07 -16.40
CA GLU A 530 -16.32 5.64 -16.70
C GLU A 530 -15.38 6.00 -15.55
N ARG A 531 -14.99 5.01 -14.76
CA ARG A 531 -14.04 5.16 -13.65
C ARG A 531 -12.69 4.59 -14.02
N THR A 532 -11.64 5.35 -13.80
CA THR A 532 -10.29 4.77 -13.76
C THR A 532 -10.18 3.89 -12.53
N THR A 533 -10.08 2.59 -12.70
CA THR A 533 -9.95 1.64 -11.59
C THR A 533 -8.71 0.78 -11.80
N SER A 534 -7.87 0.67 -10.78
CA SER A 534 -6.81 -0.34 -10.76
C SER A 534 -7.43 -1.75 -10.71
N ALA A 535 -6.70 -2.75 -11.22
CA ALA A 535 -7.09 -4.15 -11.10
C ALA A 535 -7.33 -4.53 -9.63
N MET A 536 -8.25 -5.45 -9.38
CA MET A 536 -8.48 -5.94 -8.01
C MET A 536 -7.24 -6.67 -7.50
N ALA A 537 -6.55 -7.40 -8.37
CA ALA A 537 -5.29 -8.07 -8.04
C ALA A 537 -4.21 -7.14 -7.51
N ASP A 538 -4.16 -5.87 -7.93
CA ASP A 538 -3.19 -4.87 -7.41
C ASP A 538 -3.35 -4.60 -5.91
N LYS A 539 -4.55 -4.81 -5.38
CA LYS A 539 -4.89 -4.55 -3.96
C LYS A 539 -5.02 -5.82 -3.13
N THR A 540 -5.16 -6.98 -3.76
CA THR A 540 -5.48 -8.26 -3.12
C THR A 540 -4.42 -9.31 -3.38
N LEU A 541 -4.43 -9.95 -4.54
CA LEU A 541 -3.58 -11.08 -4.91
C LEU A 541 -2.10 -10.71 -4.99
N ILE A 542 -1.74 -9.67 -5.72
CA ILE A 542 -0.33 -9.31 -5.97
C ILE A 542 0.41 -8.94 -4.66
N PRO A 543 -0.14 -8.09 -3.76
CA PRO A 543 0.48 -7.84 -2.46
C PRO A 543 0.63 -9.10 -1.61
N TYR A 544 -0.35 -10.00 -1.66
CA TYR A 544 -0.27 -11.28 -0.97
C TYR A 544 0.89 -12.13 -1.52
N LEU A 545 0.97 -12.36 -2.84
CA LEU A 545 2.04 -13.14 -3.47
C LEU A 545 3.42 -12.54 -3.17
N LYS A 546 3.58 -11.23 -3.27
CA LYS A 546 4.82 -10.53 -2.91
C LYS A 546 5.18 -10.76 -1.44
N SER A 547 4.20 -10.72 -0.53
CA SER A 547 4.44 -10.88 0.90
C SER A 547 4.94 -12.27 1.30
N ILE A 548 4.60 -13.30 0.52
CA ILE A 548 5.08 -14.68 0.72
C ILE A 548 6.28 -15.04 -0.18
N GLY A 549 6.92 -14.04 -0.79
CA GLY A 549 8.17 -14.19 -1.53
C GLY A 549 8.04 -14.77 -2.94
N VAL A 550 6.85 -14.80 -3.52
CA VAL A 550 6.59 -15.37 -4.86
C VAL A 550 7.04 -14.40 -5.94
N SER A 551 8.12 -14.74 -6.63
CA SER A 551 8.61 -13.99 -7.79
C SER A 551 8.20 -14.60 -9.13
N GLU A 552 7.72 -15.84 -9.12
CA GLU A 552 7.38 -16.59 -10.32
C GLU A 552 6.23 -17.56 -10.06
N ILE A 553 5.30 -17.65 -10.99
CA ILE A 553 4.23 -18.65 -11.03
C ILE A 553 4.59 -19.67 -12.10
N ASP A 554 4.79 -20.94 -11.69
CA ASP A 554 5.17 -22.01 -12.62
C ASP A 554 4.03 -22.38 -13.56
N THR A 555 2.80 -22.41 -13.04
CA THR A 555 1.60 -22.63 -13.83
C THR A 555 0.44 -21.81 -13.30
N LEU A 556 -0.10 -20.95 -14.15
CA LEU A 556 -1.39 -20.33 -13.94
C LEU A 556 -2.43 -21.20 -14.67
N VAL A 557 -3.43 -21.68 -13.95
CA VAL A 557 -4.61 -22.35 -14.54
C VAL A 557 -5.70 -21.29 -14.66
N VAL A 558 -6.15 -21.01 -15.86
CA VAL A 558 -7.35 -20.21 -16.11
C VAL A 558 -8.47 -21.18 -16.39
N THR A 559 -9.41 -21.31 -15.44
CA THR A 559 -10.45 -22.35 -15.50
C THR A 559 -11.39 -22.14 -16.66
N HIS A 560 -11.82 -20.90 -16.90
CA HIS A 560 -12.69 -20.48 -18.00
C HIS A 560 -12.53 -18.96 -18.25
N THR A 561 -13.33 -18.37 -19.16
CA THR A 561 -13.07 -17.01 -19.67
C THR A 561 -13.93 -15.91 -19.07
N ASP A 562 -14.62 -16.14 -17.95
CA ASP A 562 -15.39 -15.08 -17.29
C ASP A 562 -14.47 -14.06 -16.60
N GLU A 563 -14.90 -12.82 -16.55
CA GLU A 563 -14.08 -11.70 -16.08
C GLU A 563 -13.62 -11.86 -14.63
N ASP A 564 -14.42 -12.47 -13.77
CA ASP A 564 -14.09 -12.72 -12.38
C ASP A 564 -13.13 -13.91 -12.17
N HIS A 565 -12.65 -14.53 -13.25
CA HIS A 565 -11.60 -15.55 -13.25
C HIS A 565 -10.34 -15.12 -13.99
N MET A 566 -10.49 -14.44 -15.16
CA MET A 566 -9.36 -14.06 -16.02
C MET A 566 -9.09 -12.55 -16.06
N GLY A 567 -9.97 -11.71 -15.51
CA GLY A 567 -9.96 -10.26 -15.75
C GLY A 567 -8.67 -9.56 -15.33
N ASP A 568 -8.04 -10.02 -14.26
CA ASP A 568 -6.82 -9.44 -13.71
C ASP A 568 -5.53 -10.14 -14.19
N LEU A 569 -5.62 -11.03 -15.19
CA LEU A 569 -4.48 -11.77 -15.75
C LEU A 569 -3.29 -10.88 -16.11
N LEU A 570 -3.52 -9.79 -16.83
CA LEU A 570 -2.45 -8.87 -17.23
C LEU A 570 -1.84 -8.13 -16.05
N ALA A 571 -2.64 -7.73 -15.07
CA ALA A 571 -2.15 -7.07 -13.87
C ALA A 571 -1.16 -7.98 -13.11
N VAL A 572 -1.49 -9.27 -13.01
CA VAL A 572 -0.60 -10.27 -12.40
C VAL A 572 0.65 -10.49 -13.26
N ALA A 573 0.50 -10.70 -14.58
CA ALA A 573 1.61 -10.96 -15.49
C ALA A 573 2.62 -9.81 -15.57
N ASN A 574 2.16 -8.56 -15.41
CA ASN A 574 3.03 -7.39 -15.41
C ASN A 574 3.90 -7.26 -14.16
N GLN A 575 3.51 -7.89 -13.04
CA GLN A 575 4.22 -7.73 -11.78
C GLN A 575 4.87 -9.02 -11.26
N ILE A 576 4.39 -10.19 -11.71
CA ILE A 576 4.90 -11.51 -11.33
C ILE A 576 5.06 -12.34 -12.59
N LYS A 577 6.23 -12.92 -12.77
CA LYS A 577 6.53 -13.73 -13.95
C LYS A 577 5.67 -14.99 -13.97
N ILE A 578 4.97 -15.26 -15.09
CA ILE A 578 4.20 -16.47 -15.32
C ILE A 578 4.94 -17.30 -16.37
N LYS A 579 5.32 -18.54 -16.03
CA LYS A 579 6.01 -19.43 -16.98
C LYS A 579 5.04 -20.06 -18.00
N ARG A 580 3.91 -20.58 -17.48
CA ARG A 580 2.93 -21.33 -18.28
C ARG A 580 1.53 -20.92 -17.88
N ILE A 581 0.65 -20.86 -18.84
CA ILE A 581 -0.79 -20.73 -18.65
C ILE A 581 -1.45 -21.97 -19.20
N LEU A 582 -2.23 -22.66 -18.35
CA LEU A 582 -3.07 -23.80 -18.73
C LEU A 582 -4.50 -23.31 -18.84
N THR A 583 -5.16 -23.61 -19.97
CA THR A 583 -6.54 -23.21 -20.23
C THR A 583 -7.27 -24.27 -21.03
N SER A 584 -8.61 -24.25 -21.05
CA SER A 584 -9.41 -25.16 -21.88
C SER A 584 -9.29 -24.79 -23.37
N GLU A 585 -9.56 -25.76 -24.24
CA GLU A 585 -9.61 -25.52 -25.69
C GLU A 585 -10.74 -24.55 -26.05
N GLY A 586 -11.90 -24.65 -25.37
CA GLY A 586 -13.02 -23.75 -25.54
C GLY A 586 -12.69 -22.29 -25.23
N SER A 587 -11.88 -22.07 -24.20
CA SER A 587 -11.41 -20.73 -23.81
C SER A 587 -10.63 -20.03 -24.94
N LEU A 588 -9.90 -20.78 -25.75
CA LEU A 588 -9.13 -20.21 -26.89
C LEU A 588 -10.02 -19.77 -28.07
N LYS A 589 -11.30 -20.06 -28.06
CA LYS A 589 -12.28 -19.53 -29.02
C LYS A 589 -12.63 -18.07 -28.75
N HIS A 590 -12.36 -17.55 -27.54
CA HIS A 590 -12.67 -16.18 -27.15
C HIS A 590 -11.53 -15.21 -27.53
N ALA A 591 -11.79 -14.37 -28.54
CA ALA A 591 -10.80 -13.42 -29.06
C ALA A 591 -10.24 -12.46 -27.98
N LYS A 592 -11.08 -12.01 -27.05
CA LYS A 592 -10.64 -11.16 -25.92
C LYS A 592 -9.58 -11.87 -25.08
N PHE A 593 -9.82 -13.11 -24.69
CA PHE A 593 -8.89 -13.90 -23.90
C PHE A 593 -7.59 -14.18 -24.67
N VAL A 594 -7.67 -14.58 -25.92
CA VAL A 594 -6.49 -14.79 -26.77
C VAL A 594 -5.63 -13.54 -26.90
N ASN A 595 -6.25 -12.36 -27.01
CA ASN A 595 -5.53 -11.08 -27.03
C ASN A 595 -4.85 -10.77 -25.70
N LEU A 596 -5.45 -11.15 -24.57
CA LEU A 596 -4.79 -11.05 -23.26
C LEU A 596 -3.58 -12.00 -23.16
N LEU A 597 -3.75 -13.26 -23.58
CA LEU A 597 -2.67 -14.26 -23.55
C LEU A 597 -1.44 -13.82 -24.35
N LYS A 598 -1.62 -13.23 -25.54
CA LYS A 598 -0.51 -12.70 -26.38
C LYS A 598 0.35 -11.66 -25.66
N LYS A 599 -0.20 -10.96 -24.67
CA LYS A 599 0.51 -9.92 -23.90
C LYS A 599 1.26 -10.48 -22.68
N THR A 600 1.07 -11.74 -22.31
CA THR A 600 1.62 -12.30 -21.06
C THR A 600 3.03 -12.87 -21.22
N HIS A 601 3.54 -13.08 -22.42
CA HIS A 601 4.82 -13.76 -22.70
C HIS A 601 4.95 -15.17 -22.09
N ALA A 602 3.86 -15.75 -21.58
CA ALA A 602 3.83 -17.08 -20.99
C ALA A 602 3.62 -18.16 -22.05
N LYS A 603 4.14 -19.38 -21.79
CA LYS A 603 3.83 -20.55 -22.66
C LYS A 603 2.39 -20.99 -22.42
N ILE A 604 1.58 -21.00 -23.47
CA ILE A 604 0.18 -21.44 -23.40
C ILE A 604 0.12 -22.95 -23.58
N LEU A 605 -0.63 -23.61 -22.72
CA LEU A 605 -0.91 -25.04 -22.74
C LEU A 605 -2.41 -25.27 -22.77
N VAL A 606 -2.86 -26.22 -23.55
CA VAL A 606 -4.26 -26.67 -23.55
C VAL A 606 -4.40 -27.80 -22.53
N ALA A 607 -5.45 -27.75 -21.72
CA ALA A 607 -5.74 -28.75 -20.71
C ALA A 607 -6.32 -30.02 -21.35
N HIS A 608 -5.82 -31.17 -20.92
CA HIS A 608 -6.31 -32.47 -21.34
C HIS A 608 -6.58 -33.33 -20.11
N VAL A 609 -7.65 -34.13 -20.14
CA VAL A 609 -7.99 -35.09 -19.07
C VAL A 609 -6.80 -36.04 -18.82
N GLY A 610 -6.49 -36.28 -17.56
CA GLY A 610 -5.33 -37.05 -17.13
C GLY A 610 -4.02 -36.29 -17.10
N GLN A 611 -3.98 -35.02 -17.56
CA GLN A 611 -2.80 -34.20 -17.46
C GLN A 611 -2.45 -33.87 -16.00
N ARG A 612 -1.17 -34.01 -15.63
CA ARG A 612 -0.71 -33.87 -14.25
C ARG A 612 0.15 -32.62 -14.04
N LEU A 613 -0.23 -31.80 -13.07
CA LEU A 613 0.50 -30.61 -12.63
C LEU A 613 1.22 -30.94 -11.33
N LYS A 614 2.56 -30.98 -11.38
CA LYS A 614 3.38 -31.35 -10.21
C LYS A 614 3.38 -30.23 -9.16
N ILE A 615 3.00 -30.57 -7.91
CA ILE A 615 3.01 -29.69 -6.73
C ILE A 615 3.20 -30.53 -5.46
N PHE A 616 3.89 -30.05 -4.43
CA PHE A 616 4.09 -30.70 -3.12
C PHE A 616 4.67 -32.11 -3.20
N ASP A 617 5.57 -32.40 -4.16
CA ASP A 617 6.06 -33.75 -4.50
C ASP A 617 4.94 -34.74 -4.87
N ARG A 618 3.77 -34.23 -5.23
CA ARG A 618 2.57 -34.91 -5.73
C ARG A 618 2.12 -34.22 -7.03
N TYR A 619 0.89 -34.38 -7.39
CA TYR A 619 0.30 -33.73 -8.56
C TYR A 619 -1.18 -33.41 -8.35
N LEU A 620 -1.65 -32.39 -9.06
CA LEU A 620 -3.03 -32.18 -9.41
C LEU A 620 -3.27 -32.77 -10.79
N GLU A 621 -4.35 -33.50 -10.97
CA GLU A 621 -4.77 -34.08 -12.24
C GLU A 621 -5.98 -33.35 -12.79
N VAL A 622 -5.95 -33.05 -14.08
CA VAL A 622 -7.10 -32.49 -14.81
C VAL A 622 -8.12 -33.58 -15.03
N LEU A 623 -9.33 -33.42 -14.47
CA LEU A 623 -10.43 -34.35 -14.64
C LEU A 623 -11.45 -33.88 -15.69
N TYR A 624 -11.54 -32.61 -15.96
CA TYR A 624 -12.52 -31.98 -16.85
C TYR A 624 -11.94 -30.71 -17.50
N PRO A 625 -12.36 -30.27 -18.68
CA PRO A 625 -13.47 -30.77 -19.52
C PRO A 625 -13.12 -32.07 -20.28
N LEU A 626 -14.15 -32.89 -20.53
CA LEU A 626 -14.00 -34.17 -21.26
C LEU A 626 -13.90 -33.99 -22.79
N ALA A 627 -14.44 -32.88 -23.29
CA ALA A 627 -14.42 -32.46 -24.69
C ALA A 627 -14.25 -30.94 -24.81
N SER A 628 -13.96 -30.45 -26.01
CA SER A 628 -13.87 -29.01 -26.29
C SER A 628 -15.21 -28.32 -26.12
N GLY A 629 -15.32 -27.44 -25.13
CA GLY A 629 -16.51 -26.67 -24.81
C GLY A 629 -16.56 -25.28 -25.48
N ASP A 630 -17.23 -24.36 -24.79
CA ASP A 630 -17.42 -22.97 -25.22
C ASP A 630 -16.59 -21.95 -24.43
N GLY A 631 -15.76 -22.41 -23.48
CA GLY A 631 -14.93 -21.56 -22.64
C GLY A 631 -15.65 -20.87 -21.49
N LYS A 632 -16.93 -21.22 -21.21
CA LYS A 632 -17.72 -20.69 -20.11
C LYS A 632 -17.76 -21.67 -18.93
N ASN A 633 -18.69 -21.45 -17.96
CA ASN A 633 -18.80 -22.20 -16.70
C ASN A 633 -18.68 -23.73 -16.87
N ASN A 634 -19.43 -24.33 -17.77
CA ASN A 634 -19.38 -25.78 -18.03
C ASN A 634 -18.18 -26.25 -18.86
N ASP A 635 -17.23 -25.37 -19.18
CA ASP A 635 -15.93 -25.71 -19.74
C ASP A 635 -14.79 -25.46 -18.73
N SER A 636 -15.14 -25.24 -17.46
CA SER A 636 -14.19 -25.00 -16.37
C SER A 636 -13.24 -26.19 -16.20
N ILE A 637 -11.94 -25.90 -16.07
CA ILE A 637 -10.94 -26.91 -15.76
C ILE A 637 -11.14 -27.38 -14.31
N VAL A 638 -11.44 -28.67 -14.14
CA VAL A 638 -11.53 -29.31 -12.83
C VAL A 638 -10.22 -29.99 -12.49
N LEU A 639 -9.67 -29.65 -11.32
CA LEU A 639 -8.42 -30.21 -10.81
C LEU A 639 -8.67 -31.04 -9.55
N HIS A 640 -8.11 -32.23 -9.51
CA HIS A 640 -8.17 -33.12 -8.36
C HIS A 640 -6.78 -33.60 -7.96
N GLY A 641 -6.54 -33.75 -6.66
CA GLY A 641 -5.29 -34.34 -6.19
C GLY A 641 -5.24 -34.64 -4.71
N LYS A 642 -4.55 -35.75 -4.37
CA LYS A 642 -4.25 -36.08 -2.98
C LYS A 642 -2.99 -35.38 -2.51
N LEU A 643 -3.17 -34.27 -1.79
CA LEU A 643 -2.10 -33.37 -1.31
C LEU A 643 -1.90 -33.59 0.19
N TYR A 644 -0.74 -34.12 0.58
CA TYR A 644 -0.40 -34.40 1.97
C TYR A 644 -1.52 -35.11 2.76
N GLY A 645 -2.15 -36.14 2.15
CA GLY A 645 -3.15 -37.00 2.79
C GLY A 645 -4.60 -36.52 2.67
N LYS A 646 -4.86 -35.31 2.15
CA LYS A 646 -6.23 -34.83 1.84
C LYS A 646 -6.46 -34.74 0.34
N ASN A 647 -7.65 -35.12 -0.10
CA ASN A 647 -8.08 -35.02 -1.48
C ASN A 647 -8.76 -33.68 -1.71
N PHE A 648 -8.17 -32.85 -2.55
CA PHE A 648 -8.70 -31.53 -2.94
C PHE A 648 -9.37 -31.64 -4.31
N LEU A 649 -10.53 -30.99 -4.45
CA LEU A 649 -11.22 -30.82 -5.73
C LEU A 649 -11.50 -29.36 -5.97
N PHE A 650 -10.93 -28.82 -7.06
CA PHE A 650 -11.13 -27.45 -7.52
C PHE A 650 -11.97 -27.49 -8.79
N THR A 651 -13.19 -26.99 -8.74
CA THR A 651 -14.19 -27.15 -9.80
C THR A 651 -14.33 -25.93 -10.72
N GLY A 652 -13.62 -24.83 -10.43
CA GLY A 652 -13.94 -23.55 -11.09
C GLY A 652 -15.41 -23.23 -10.92
N ASP A 653 -16.08 -22.87 -12.00
CA ASP A 653 -17.52 -22.56 -12.00
C ASP A 653 -18.37 -23.64 -12.65
N LEU A 654 -17.90 -24.89 -12.62
CA LEU A 654 -18.64 -26.03 -13.13
C LEU A 654 -20.05 -26.08 -12.52
N GLU A 655 -21.05 -26.19 -13.38
CA GLU A 655 -22.46 -26.26 -13.01
C GLU A 655 -23.00 -27.72 -13.07
N GLU A 656 -24.25 -27.93 -12.65
CA GLU A 656 -24.87 -29.23 -12.53
C GLU A 656 -24.74 -30.13 -13.78
N PRO A 657 -24.86 -29.66 -15.04
CA PRO A 657 -24.62 -30.51 -16.20
C PRO A 657 -23.22 -31.10 -16.22
N GLY A 658 -22.18 -30.27 -15.98
CA GLY A 658 -20.80 -30.74 -15.94
C GLY A 658 -20.50 -31.62 -14.71
N GLU A 659 -21.13 -31.35 -13.56
CA GLU A 659 -21.03 -32.21 -12.37
C GLU A 659 -21.55 -33.61 -12.66
N ARG A 660 -22.66 -33.76 -13.41
CA ARG A 660 -23.21 -35.05 -13.81
C ARG A 660 -22.28 -35.81 -14.77
N GLU A 661 -21.69 -35.10 -15.76
CA GLU A 661 -20.71 -35.70 -16.66
C GLU A 661 -19.45 -36.13 -15.91
N LEU A 662 -18.98 -35.34 -14.98
CA LEU A 662 -17.82 -35.67 -14.14
C LEU A 662 -18.08 -36.94 -13.33
N LEU A 663 -19.25 -37.08 -12.66
CA LEU A 663 -19.62 -38.25 -11.89
C LEU A 663 -19.84 -39.47 -12.78
N ALA A 664 -20.41 -39.34 -13.99
CA ALA A 664 -20.57 -40.42 -14.93
C ALA A 664 -19.21 -41.01 -15.36
N HIS A 665 -18.19 -40.14 -15.51
CA HIS A 665 -16.84 -40.56 -15.87
C HIS A 665 -16.01 -41.05 -14.68
N TYR A 666 -16.21 -40.44 -13.50
CA TYR A 666 -15.52 -40.77 -12.24
C TYR A 666 -16.53 -41.14 -11.14
N PRO A 667 -17.15 -42.35 -11.17
CA PRO A 667 -18.20 -42.72 -10.21
C PRO A 667 -17.72 -42.80 -8.75
N ILE A 668 -16.41 -43.00 -8.56
CA ILE A 668 -15.77 -43.06 -7.24
C ILE A 668 -14.74 -41.94 -7.16
N LEU A 669 -15.15 -40.78 -6.70
CA LEU A 669 -14.28 -39.61 -6.56
C LEU A 669 -14.18 -39.23 -5.08
N ALA A 670 -13.07 -39.60 -4.46
CA ALA A 670 -12.82 -39.25 -3.06
C ALA A 670 -12.42 -37.79 -2.93
N VAL A 671 -13.16 -37.01 -2.13
CA VAL A 671 -12.91 -35.58 -1.89
C VAL A 671 -12.99 -35.28 -0.39
N ASP A 672 -11.95 -34.69 0.18
CA ASP A 672 -11.94 -34.16 1.55
C ASP A 672 -12.29 -32.69 1.59
N VAL A 673 -11.77 -31.94 0.61
CA VAL A 673 -11.92 -30.47 0.50
C VAL A 673 -12.44 -30.14 -0.90
N LEU A 674 -13.63 -29.57 -0.96
CA LEU A 674 -14.28 -29.12 -2.18
C LEU A 674 -14.18 -27.58 -2.27
N LYS A 675 -13.67 -27.03 -3.38
CA LYS A 675 -14.02 -25.66 -3.80
C LYS A 675 -15.40 -25.74 -4.44
N ALA A 676 -16.40 -25.11 -3.82
CA ALA A 676 -17.76 -25.07 -4.33
C ALA A 676 -17.83 -24.43 -5.72
N GLY A 677 -18.52 -25.04 -6.67
CA GLY A 677 -18.68 -24.54 -8.03
C GLY A 677 -19.40 -23.19 -8.03
N HIS A 678 -19.06 -22.33 -9.00
CA HIS A 678 -19.73 -21.07 -9.32
C HIS A 678 -20.07 -20.23 -8.07
N HIS A 679 -19.07 -20.06 -7.19
CA HIS A 679 -19.15 -19.26 -5.95
C HIS A 679 -20.28 -19.67 -4.99
N GLY A 680 -20.75 -20.93 -5.06
CA GLY A 680 -21.90 -21.42 -4.31
C GLY A 680 -23.24 -21.01 -4.92
N SER A 681 -23.30 -20.81 -6.23
CA SER A 681 -24.55 -20.60 -6.99
C SER A 681 -25.50 -21.79 -6.80
N LYS A 682 -26.80 -21.52 -6.94
CA LYS A 682 -27.83 -22.58 -6.97
C LYS A 682 -27.74 -23.50 -8.19
N THR A 683 -26.96 -23.12 -9.23
CA THR A 683 -26.75 -23.89 -10.45
C THR A 683 -25.62 -24.92 -10.33
N SER A 684 -24.91 -24.94 -9.21
CA SER A 684 -23.76 -25.81 -8.96
C SER A 684 -23.78 -26.41 -7.55
N SER A 685 -22.84 -27.30 -7.28
CA SER A 685 -22.79 -28.06 -6.00
C SER A 685 -24.11 -28.74 -5.73
N SER A 686 -24.66 -29.42 -6.76
CA SER A 686 -25.94 -30.11 -6.72
C SER A 686 -25.98 -31.18 -5.65
N GLU A 687 -27.16 -31.45 -5.05
CA GLU A 687 -27.27 -32.42 -3.98
C GLU A 687 -26.79 -33.85 -4.40
N PRO A 688 -27.06 -34.35 -5.62
CA PRO A 688 -26.48 -35.60 -6.08
C PRO A 688 -24.96 -35.60 -6.13
N PHE A 689 -24.35 -34.48 -6.58
CA PHE A 689 -22.91 -34.35 -6.63
C PHE A 689 -22.29 -34.32 -5.24
N VAL A 690 -22.79 -33.45 -4.35
CA VAL A 690 -22.32 -33.35 -2.95
C VAL A 690 -22.44 -34.64 -2.20
N LYS A 691 -23.55 -35.36 -2.39
CA LYS A 691 -23.77 -36.70 -1.78
C LYS A 691 -22.77 -37.74 -2.29
N ALA A 692 -22.46 -37.71 -3.59
CA ALA A 692 -21.56 -38.70 -4.19
C ALA A 692 -20.10 -38.50 -3.75
N ILE A 693 -19.61 -37.24 -3.71
CA ILE A 693 -18.23 -36.96 -3.33
C ILE A 693 -18.00 -36.79 -1.83
N ASN A 694 -19.05 -36.53 -1.06
CA ASN A 694 -19.13 -36.46 0.41
C ASN A 694 -17.93 -35.73 1.06
N PRO A 695 -17.66 -34.45 0.75
CA PRO A 695 -16.52 -33.75 1.27
C PRO A 695 -16.70 -33.37 2.75
N SER A 696 -15.60 -33.30 3.50
CA SER A 696 -15.64 -32.81 4.90
C SER A 696 -15.65 -31.31 5.01
N ILE A 697 -15.08 -30.62 4.01
CA ILE A 697 -14.89 -29.13 3.96
C ILE A 697 -15.34 -28.61 2.61
N ALA A 698 -16.12 -27.52 2.62
CA ALA A 698 -16.45 -26.74 1.43
C ALA A 698 -15.83 -25.34 1.54
N LEU A 699 -15.13 -24.91 0.49
CA LEU A 699 -14.55 -23.60 0.33
C LEU A 699 -15.41 -22.80 -0.67
N ILE A 700 -15.86 -21.62 -0.27
CA ILE A 700 -16.68 -20.75 -1.11
C ILE A 700 -15.96 -19.42 -1.27
N SER A 701 -15.59 -19.08 -2.51
CA SER A 701 -15.06 -17.78 -2.86
C SER A 701 -16.20 -16.87 -3.30
N CYS A 702 -16.48 -15.83 -2.56
CA CYS A 702 -17.54 -14.86 -2.88
C CYS A 702 -17.25 -13.50 -2.25
N GLY A 703 -17.76 -12.43 -2.87
CA GLY A 703 -17.56 -11.07 -2.40
C GLY A 703 -18.46 -10.70 -1.22
N LEU A 704 -17.96 -9.85 -0.35
CA LEU A 704 -18.79 -9.19 0.66
C LEU A 704 -19.89 -8.38 -0.05
N ASP A 705 -21.15 -8.55 0.39
CA ASP A 705 -22.32 -7.87 -0.17
C ASP A 705 -22.43 -7.98 -1.71
N ASN A 706 -22.10 -9.16 -2.26
CA ASN A 706 -22.11 -9.38 -3.69
C ASN A 706 -23.51 -9.33 -4.27
N ARG A 707 -23.62 -8.77 -5.48
CA ARG A 707 -24.91 -8.53 -6.16
C ARG A 707 -25.58 -9.80 -6.70
N TYR A 708 -24.85 -10.90 -6.75
CA TYR A 708 -25.34 -12.17 -7.29
C TYR A 708 -26.13 -12.97 -6.23
N GLY A 709 -26.05 -12.57 -4.96
CA GLY A 709 -26.63 -13.32 -3.85
C GLY A 709 -25.94 -14.64 -3.57
N HIS A 710 -24.65 -14.76 -3.93
CA HIS A 710 -23.84 -15.94 -3.65
C HIS A 710 -23.18 -15.85 -2.27
N PRO A 711 -23.05 -16.99 -1.55
CA PRO A 711 -23.60 -18.32 -1.88
C PRO A 711 -25.12 -18.37 -1.69
N SER A 712 -25.79 -19.18 -2.50
CA SER A 712 -27.23 -19.36 -2.43
C SER A 712 -27.64 -20.10 -1.16
N THR A 713 -28.86 -19.85 -0.70
CA THR A 713 -29.44 -20.54 0.47
C THR A 713 -29.56 -22.04 0.23
N GLU A 714 -29.86 -22.45 -0.99
CA GLU A 714 -29.98 -23.82 -1.41
C GLU A 714 -28.65 -24.56 -1.25
N THR A 715 -27.55 -24.02 -1.79
CA THR A 715 -26.21 -24.60 -1.67
C THR A 715 -25.76 -24.71 -0.20
N LEU A 716 -25.98 -23.65 0.59
CA LEU A 716 -25.66 -23.68 2.02
C LEU A 716 -26.48 -24.70 2.78
N THR A 717 -27.76 -24.88 2.44
CA THR A 717 -28.65 -25.90 3.06
C THR A 717 -28.19 -27.30 2.71
N THR A 718 -27.80 -27.53 1.45
CA THR A 718 -27.23 -28.81 1.02
C THR A 718 -25.99 -29.15 1.82
N PHE A 719 -25.00 -28.25 1.93
CA PHE A 719 -23.78 -28.51 2.70
C PHE A 719 -24.06 -28.77 4.19
N ARG A 720 -24.98 -28.01 4.81
CA ARG A 720 -25.34 -28.21 6.22
C ARG A 720 -26.05 -29.57 6.42
N ARG A 721 -26.90 -30.02 5.50
CA ARG A 721 -27.59 -31.29 5.54
C ARG A 721 -26.61 -32.45 5.58
N TYR A 722 -25.50 -32.36 4.85
CA TYR A 722 -24.45 -33.39 4.81
C TYR A 722 -23.35 -33.19 5.86
N GLY A 723 -23.52 -32.26 6.82
CA GLY A 723 -22.56 -32.01 7.90
C GLY A 723 -21.21 -31.44 7.44
N ILE A 724 -21.16 -30.79 6.28
CA ILE A 724 -19.94 -30.26 5.68
C ILE A 724 -19.56 -28.94 6.37
N GLN A 725 -18.30 -28.81 6.79
CA GLN A 725 -17.78 -27.56 7.33
C GLN A 725 -17.57 -26.54 6.22
N ILE A 726 -18.19 -25.38 6.35
CA ILE A 726 -18.18 -24.33 5.32
C ILE A 726 -17.21 -23.20 5.73
N PHE A 727 -16.31 -22.84 4.83
CA PHE A 727 -15.49 -21.64 4.92
C PHE A 727 -15.80 -20.71 3.74
N ARG A 728 -16.11 -19.44 4.02
CA ARG A 728 -16.52 -18.45 3.02
C ARG A 728 -15.60 -17.22 3.08
N THR A 729 -15.17 -16.73 1.90
CA THR A 729 -14.31 -15.53 1.86
C THR A 729 -15.04 -14.26 2.27
N ASP A 730 -16.34 -14.10 1.99
CA ASP A 730 -17.12 -12.94 2.42
C ASP A 730 -17.22 -12.81 3.95
N GLU A 731 -17.27 -13.92 4.69
CA GLU A 731 -17.29 -13.93 6.16
C GLU A 731 -15.89 -13.86 6.76
N SER A 732 -15.01 -14.76 6.33
CA SER A 732 -13.71 -15.06 6.97
C SER A 732 -12.52 -14.30 6.36
N GLY A 733 -12.71 -13.61 5.23
CA GLY A 733 -11.58 -13.16 4.40
C GLY A 733 -10.85 -14.34 3.77
N ALA A 734 -9.58 -14.17 3.43
CA ALA A 734 -8.78 -15.25 2.85
C ALA A 734 -8.65 -16.44 3.79
N ILE A 735 -8.67 -17.65 3.20
CA ILE A 735 -8.63 -18.93 3.89
C ILE A 735 -7.33 -19.65 3.50
N LYS A 736 -6.51 -20.00 4.48
CA LYS A 736 -5.20 -20.64 4.25
C LYS A 736 -5.13 -22.00 4.93
N PHE A 737 -4.79 -23.00 4.15
CA PHE A 737 -4.34 -24.32 4.59
C PHE A 737 -2.80 -24.29 4.62
N GLU A 738 -2.20 -24.50 5.77
CA GLU A 738 -0.77 -24.61 5.92
C GLU A 738 -0.39 -25.97 6.48
N LYS A 739 0.54 -26.66 5.81
CA LYS A 739 0.96 -27.99 6.21
C LYS A 739 2.16 -27.91 7.14
N ASN A 740 1.95 -28.25 8.39
CA ASN A 740 3.05 -28.52 9.33
C ASN A 740 3.47 -30.02 9.25
N SER A 741 4.37 -30.46 10.14
CA SER A 741 4.89 -31.83 10.14
C SER A 741 3.81 -32.91 10.29
N LYS A 742 2.70 -32.64 10.96
CA LYS A 742 1.68 -33.64 11.34
C LYS A 742 0.38 -33.49 10.55
N SER A 743 -0.15 -32.29 10.39
CA SER A 743 -1.52 -32.06 9.86
C SER A 743 -1.60 -30.77 9.04
N TRP A 744 -2.70 -30.63 8.31
CA TRP A 744 -3.12 -29.35 7.78
C TRP A 744 -3.69 -28.46 8.90
N HIS A 745 -3.21 -27.25 9.00
CA HIS A 745 -3.76 -26.19 9.84
C HIS A 745 -4.53 -25.21 8.98
N ILE A 746 -5.79 -24.95 9.33
CA ILE A 746 -6.62 -23.97 8.62
C ILE A 746 -6.61 -22.68 9.43
N SER A 747 -6.35 -21.59 8.76
CA SER A 747 -6.41 -20.23 9.33
C SER A 747 -7.18 -19.30 8.41
N THR A 748 -7.85 -18.32 9.00
CA THR A 748 -8.60 -17.28 8.31
C THR A 748 -8.08 -15.90 8.72
N VAL A 749 -8.44 -14.87 7.97
CA VAL A 749 -7.99 -13.50 8.29
C VAL A 749 -8.87 -12.85 9.34
N LYS A 750 -10.14 -13.24 9.42
CA LYS A 750 -11.14 -12.81 10.43
C LYS A 750 -11.49 -13.95 11.36
#